data_bf1b2a7b3a1f7bad1f013c01f44ef8d5
#
_entry.id   bf1b2a7b3a1f7bad1f013c01f44ef8d5
#
_cell.length_a   1.000
_cell.length_b   1.000
_cell.length_c   1.000
_cell.angle_alpha   90.00
_cell.angle_beta   90.00
_cell.angle_gamma   90.00
#
_symmetry.space_group_name_H-M   'P 1'
#
loop_
_entity.id
_entity.type
_entity.pdbx_description
1 polymer ?
#
loop_
_entity_poly.entity_id
_entity_poly.type
_entity_poly.pdbx_seq_one_letter_code
_entity_poly.pdbx_strand_id
1 'polypeptide(L)'
;MSLRSFASIALVLFAAAQAAPAQQSIPTIGQLDGAPFASGLVAAPTGGTVAWVLNARGVRNVWTADAAGGQARMITRFTDDEGQDITDLTFSRDSRILYFVRGGGPNRAGEVPNPTSDAAGAEQAVWRVGLDGSTVGRVAEGSQPTPSRTGLAFVRRGQVFWLADSATKQEAVPMFRARGAQGALRWSPDESRLAFSSNRGTHAFVGVYEPAARRITWLAPSTDTDGQAAWSPDGNRVAFIRTPYERHRMLFTPERSGEPWSILVGDARTGKASTAWTAAKGVGSVFREIVSDNQLQWCAGDRIVFPWERDGWPHLYSVSAAGGTASLLTPGDGEVEYVIATPDGRRILYNTNQGDIDRRHVRMVAVDGSAAPVSVTNGDGIEWNPVMTAGGTVVVTRSSARDPAQVARVSGERMVALAPSTIPADFPSAQLVVPRAVTFRAADGIVTHGQLFLPPDYITGARRPAVIFLHGGSRRQMLLGWNYSSYYHHAYAMNQALALRGAVVLQLNYRSGIGYGMAFREAIGYGATGGTEYRDLAAAGRWLAARPDVDPKRIALWGGSYGGYLTAMGLTRDPQLFSAGVDIHGVHDWNVGIATFLPDYNPLEDPAAAALAFKSSPLSTVKSWKAPVLVIHGDDDRNVRFIETQTLVAALRKQGVHVEQLVFPDEIHSFLRHASWQGAYTAALDFFARTIGTRP
;
A
#
# COMPACT_ATOMS: atom_id res chain seq x y z
N MET A 1 17.12 96.85 -15.24
CA MET A 1 15.74 96.34 -15.31
C MET A 1 15.79 94.88 -15.67
N SER A 2 15.67 93.99 -14.72
CA SER A 2 15.76 92.54 -14.91
C SER A 2 14.51 91.86 -14.32
N LEU A 3 13.71 91.27 -15.19
CA LEU A 3 12.58 90.43 -14.78
C LEU A 3 13.08 89.06 -14.32
N ARG A 4 12.71 88.63 -13.15
CA ARG A 4 12.89 87.32 -12.63
C ARG A 4 11.59 86.51 -12.86
N SER A 5 11.67 85.44 -13.66
CA SER A 5 10.60 84.48 -13.83
C SER A 5 10.64 83.42 -12.70
N PHE A 6 9.52 83.28 -12.01
CA PHE A 6 9.30 82.17 -11.06
C PHE A 6 8.71 80.97 -11.83
N ALA A 7 9.41 79.84 -11.85
CA ALA A 7 8.87 78.58 -12.33
C ALA A 7 8.30 77.79 -11.15
N SER A 8 6.99 77.55 -11.13
CA SER A 8 6.33 76.67 -10.17
C SER A 8 6.43 75.23 -10.62
N ILE A 9 7.11 74.41 -9.82
CA ILE A 9 7.19 72.90 -10.01
C ILE A 9 5.97 72.29 -9.31
N ALA A 10 5.03 71.80 -10.09
CA ALA A 10 3.93 70.96 -9.56
C ALA A 10 4.41 69.52 -9.35
N LEU A 11 4.48 69.11 -8.10
CA LEU A 11 4.79 67.71 -7.71
C LEU A 11 3.52 66.83 -7.87
N VAL A 12 3.47 65.99 -8.90
CA VAL A 12 2.39 65.03 -9.07
C VAL A 12 2.77 63.77 -8.27
N LEU A 13 2.14 63.58 -7.12
CA LEU A 13 2.20 62.36 -6.34
C LEU A 13 1.38 61.24 -7.04
N PHE A 14 2.04 60.31 -7.72
CA PHE A 14 1.44 59.04 -8.13
C PHE A 14 1.29 58.17 -6.89
N ALA A 15 0.09 58.05 -6.35
CA ALA A 15 -0.26 56.98 -5.41
C ALA A 15 -0.36 55.68 -6.18
N ALA A 16 0.68 54.86 -6.09
CA ALA A 16 0.61 53.48 -6.54
C ALA A 16 -0.36 52.74 -5.61
N ALA A 17 -1.58 52.51 -6.07
CA ALA A 17 -2.49 51.58 -5.42
C ALA A 17 -1.85 50.18 -5.49
N GLN A 18 -1.29 49.71 -4.39
CA GLN A 18 -0.92 48.30 -4.25
C GLN A 18 -2.23 47.51 -4.35
N ALA A 19 -2.43 46.83 -5.47
CA ALA A 19 -3.49 45.84 -5.60
C ALA A 19 -3.29 44.81 -4.47
N ALA A 20 -4.26 44.67 -3.58
CA ALA A 20 -4.27 43.59 -2.60
C ALA A 20 -4.09 42.25 -3.35
N PRO A 21 -3.23 41.37 -2.88
CA PRO A 21 -3.06 40.09 -3.54
C PRO A 21 -4.44 39.42 -3.62
N ALA A 22 -4.85 39.05 -4.83
CA ALA A 22 -6.08 38.31 -5.05
C ALA A 22 -6.10 37.10 -4.11
N GLN A 23 -7.10 37.03 -3.25
CA GLN A 23 -7.24 35.93 -2.31
C GLN A 23 -7.37 34.63 -3.15
N GLN A 24 -6.35 33.80 -3.17
CA GLN A 24 -6.37 32.55 -3.92
C GLN A 24 -7.55 31.70 -3.43
N SER A 25 -8.38 31.25 -4.35
CA SER A 25 -9.49 30.35 -4.01
C SER A 25 -8.96 29.06 -3.36
N ILE A 26 -9.67 28.57 -2.34
CA ILE A 26 -9.35 27.29 -1.72
C ILE A 26 -9.56 26.19 -2.76
N PRO A 27 -8.57 25.30 -2.99
CA PRO A 27 -8.73 24.21 -3.92
C PRO A 27 -9.90 23.29 -3.56
N THR A 28 -10.65 22.87 -4.56
CA THR A 28 -11.74 21.91 -4.39
C THR A 28 -11.17 20.52 -4.08
N ILE A 29 -11.99 19.66 -3.46
CA ILE A 29 -11.57 18.27 -3.24
C ILE A 29 -11.35 17.54 -4.59
N GLY A 30 -12.09 17.89 -5.65
CA GLY A 30 -11.90 17.36 -6.98
C GLY A 30 -10.56 17.71 -7.61
N GLN A 31 -10.00 18.88 -7.31
CA GLN A 31 -8.65 19.25 -7.75
C GLN A 31 -7.56 18.50 -6.97
N LEU A 32 -7.72 18.36 -5.65
CA LEU A 32 -6.75 17.69 -4.77
C LEU A 32 -6.74 16.18 -4.99
N ASP A 33 -7.90 15.55 -4.95
CA ASP A 33 -8.06 14.11 -5.13
C ASP A 33 -7.96 13.67 -6.61
N GLY A 34 -7.98 14.65 -7.53
CA GLY A 34 -7.68 14.44 -8.95
C GLY A 34 -6.19 14.24 -9.25
N ALA A 35 -5.34 14.20 -8.23
CA ALA A 35 -3.92 13.86 -8.37
C ALA A 35 -3.75 12.45 -8.97
N PRO A 36 -2.93 12.28 -10.02
CA PRO A 36 -2.73 10.97 -10.62
C PRO A 36 -1.97 10.03 -9.67
N PHE A 37 -2.26 8.73 -9.76
CA PHE A 37 -1.56 7.70 -9.00
C PHE A 37 -0.91 6.69 -9.95
N ALA A 38 0.44 6.61 -9.93
CA ALA A 38 1.22 5.65 -10.69
C ALA A 38 1.49 4.40 -9.83
N SER A 39 1.29 3.21 -10.40
CA SER A 39 1.50 1.92 -9.74
C SER A 39 1.96 0.83 -10.69
N GLY A 40 2.39 -0.32 -10.16
CA GLY A 40 2.73 -1.51 -10.96
C GLY A 40 3.88 -1.27 -11.94
N LEU A 41 4.91 -0.49 -11.56
CA LEU A 41 6.08 -0.23 -12.39
C LEU A 41 6.86 -1.53 -12.64
N VAL A 42 7.10 -1.83 -13.92
CA VAL A 42 7.88 -2.99 -14.39
C VAL A 42 8.86 -2.58 -15.48
N ALA A 43 10.00 -3.28 -15.56
CA ALA A 43 10.97 -3.12 -16.66
C ALA A 43 10.90 -4.28 -17.63
N ALA A 44 11.05 -3.99 -18.92
CA ALA A 44 11.13 -5.00 -19.95
C ALA A 44 12.39 -5.88 -19.77
N PRO A 45 12.31 -7.20 -20.05
CA PRO A 45 13.45 -8.09 -19.93
C PRO A 45 14.59 -7.76 -20.90
N THR A 46 14.31 -7.05 -21.98
CA THR A 46 15.31 -6.57 -22.94
C THR A 46 15.09 -5.10 -23.27
N GLY A 47 16.17 -4.39 -23.60
CA GLY A 47 16.10 -2.97 -23.95
C GLY A 47 15.95 -2.04 -22.73
N GLY A 48 15.38 -0.84 -22.99
CA GLY A 48 15.24 0.25 -22.00
C GLY A 48 13.80 0.55 -21.61
N THR A 49 12.82 -0.23 -22.06
CA THR A 49 11.40 0.07 -21.86
C THR A 49 10.94 -0.24 -20.44
N VAL A 50 10.14 0.66 -19.88
CA VAL A 50 9.38 0.45 -18.64
C VAL A 50 7.89 0.65 -18.91
N ALA A 51 7.06 0.02 -18.09
CA ALA A 51 5.61 0.19 -18.13
C ALA A 51 5.04 0.34 -16.70
N TRP A 52 3.92 1.03 -16.59
CA TRP A 52 3.19 1.24 -15.35
C TRP A 52 1.71 1.47 -15.58
N VAL A 53 0.92 1.37 -14.55
CA VAL A 53 -0.48 1.80 -14.53
C VAL A 53 -0.55 3.24 -14.05
N LEU A 54 -1.32 4.07 -14.72
CA LEU A 54 -1.69 5.39 -14.23
C LEU A 54 -3.20 5.44 -14.01
N ASN A 55 -3.60 5.70 -12.78
CA ASN A 55 -4.97 6.05 -12.42
C ASN A 55 -5.07 7.58 -12.41
N ALA A 56 -5.88 8.13 -13.30
CA ALA A 56 -6.17 9.56 -13.38
C ALA A 56 -7.68 9.77 -13.23
N ARG A 57 -8.11 10.21 -12.06
CA ARG A 57 -9.54 10.43 -11.73
C ARG A 57 -10.41 9.19 -12.00
N GLY A 58 -9.94 8.01 -11.57
CA GLY A 58 -10.64 6.73 -11.74
C GLY A 58 -10.40 6.03 -13.08
N VAL A 59 -9.94 6.76 -14.10
CA VAL A 59 -9.61 6.18 -15.41
C VAL A 59 -8.21 5.57 -15.34
N ARG A 60 -8.14 4.24 -15.44
CA ARG A 60 -6.90 3.47 -15.34
C ARG A 60 -6.41 3.06 -16.71
N ASN A 61 -5.16 3.41 -17.03
CA ASN A 61 -4.52 3.05 -18.28
C ASN A 61 -3.07 2.61 -18.07
N VAL A 62 -2.60 1.77 -19.02
CA VAL A 62 -1.20 1.36 -19.07
C VAL A 62 -0.40 2.37 -19.86
N TRP A 63 0.71 2.79 -19.30
CA TRP A 63 1.67 3.71 -19.88
C TRP A 63 3.01 3.02 -20.08
N THR A 64 3.79 3.49 -21.03
CA THR A 64 5.14 3.01 -21.30
C THR A 64 6.07 4.15 -21.70
N ALA A 65 7.36 4.00 -21.43
CA ALA A 65 8.41 4.91 -21.85
C ALA A 65 9.72 4.16 -22.05
N ASP A 66 10.62 4.72 -22.85
CA ASP A 66 12.03 4.36 -22.80
C ASP A 66 12.69 5.10 -21.64
N ALA A 67 13.27 4.37 -20.70
CA ALA A 67 13.93 4.92 -19.53
C ALA A 67 15.17 5.79 -19.88
N ALA A 68 15.77 5.63 -21.05
CA ALA A 68 16.87 6.47 -21.50
C ALA A 68 16.46 7.92 -21.82
N GLY A 69 15.14 8.21 -21.90
CA GLY A 69 14.62 9.57 -22.10
C GLY A 69 13.59 9.68 -23.23
N GLY A 70 12.99 8.56 -23.64
CA GLY A 70 11.87 8.55 -24.58
C GLY A 70 10.60 9.19 -23.99
N GLN A 71 9.75 9.74 -24.87
CA GLN A 71 8.47 10.30 -24.45
C GLN A 71 7.54 9.18 -23.95
N ALA A 72 6.97 9.36 -22.76
CA ALA A 72 5.97 8.46 -22.24
C ALA A 72 4.68 8.50 -23.07
N ARG A 73 4.06 7.36 -23.25
CA ARG A 73 2.81 7.23 -24.00
C ARG A 73 1.85 6.25 -23.34
N MET A 74 0.58 6.56 -23.41
CA MET A 74 -0.52 5.69 -23.04
C MET A 74 -0.72 4.64 -24.15
N ILE A 75 -0.71 3.35 -23.79
CA ILE A 75 -0.85 2.24 -24.74
C ILE A 75 -2.20 1.52 -24.67
N THR A 76 -2.97 1.74 -23.62
CA THR A 76 -4.40 1.38 -23.55
C THR A 76 -5.25 2.66 -23.59
N ARG A 77 -6.56 2.55 -23.86
CA ARG A 77 -7.45 3.71 -24.00
C ARG A 77 -8.81 3.46 -23.35
N PHE A 78 -8.78 3.07 -22.08
CA PHE A 78 -10.00 3.05 -21.27
C PHE A 78 -10.38 4.49 -20.93
N THR A 79 -11.67 4.82 -20.91
CA THR A 79 -12.17 6.20 -20.82
C THR A 79 -12.99 6.49 -19.58
N ASP A 80 -13.46 5.46 -18.89
CA ASP A 80 -14.46 5.61 -17.84
C ASP A 80 -13.93 5.24 -16.44
N ASP A 81 -14.50 5.84 -15.40
CA ASP A 81 -14.31 5.47 -14.00
C ASP A 81 -15.17 4.25 -13.66
N GLU A 82 -14.82 3.11 -14.24
CA GLU A 82 -15.56 1.84 -14.08
C GLU A 82 -15.22 1.13 -12.76
N GLY A 83 -14.19 1.56 -12.06
CA GLY A 83 -13.69 0.87 -10.88
C GLY A 83 -12.98 -0.46 -11.17
N GLN A 84 -12.63 -0.73 -12.43
CA GLN A 84 -11.89 -1.96 -12.78
C GLN A 84 -10.39 -1.73 -12.70
N ASP A 85 -9.74 -2.35 -11.70
CA ASP A 85 -8.29 -2.23 -11.50
C ASP A 85 -7.49 -2.86 -12.66
N ILE A 86 -6.29 -2.33 -12.88
CA ILE A 86 -5.28 -2.93 -13.75
C ILE A 86 -4.09 -3.33 -12.87
N THR A 87 -3.76 -4.62 -12.89
CA THR A 87 -2.71 -5.22 -12.05
C THR A 87 -1.86 -6.24 -12.84
N ASP A 88 -0.90 -6.87 -12.19
CA ASP A 88 -0.08 -7.98 -12.72
C ASP A 88 0.59 -7.66 -14.07
N LEU A 89 1.12 -6.43 -14.23
CA LEU A 89 1.83 -6.06 -15.47
C LEU A 89 3.05 -6.96 -15.66
N THR A 90 3.13 -7.59 -16.83
CA THR A 90 4.28 -8.43 -17.17
C THR A 90 4.56 -8.40 -18.68
N PHE A 91 5.83 -8.21 -19.06
CA PHE A 91 6.25 -8.22 -20.44
C PHE A 91 6.40 -9.63 -21.00
N SER A 92 6.11 -9.81 -22.28
CA SER A 92 6.59 -10.97 -23.04
C SER A 92 8.13 -11.02 -23.05
N ARG A 93 8.69 -12.21 -23.28
CA ARG A 93 10.14 -12.41 -23.27
C ARG A 93 10.88 -11.60 -24.32
N ASP A 94 10.26 -11.34 -25.45
CA ASP A 94 10.78 -10.50 -26.53
C ASP A 94 10.52 -9.00 -26.32
N SER A 95 9.90 -8.63 -25.21
CA SER A 95 9.55 -7.25 -24.86
C SER A 95 8.63 -6.54 -25.87
N ARG A 96 7.81 -7.27 -26.64
CA ARG A 96 6.90 -6.69 -27.64
C ARG A 96 5.46 -6.56 -27.16
N ILE A 97 5.05 -7.42 -26.25
CA ILE A 97 3.70 -7.49 -25.69
C ILE A 97 3.78 -7.24 -24.18
N LEU A 98 2.84 -6.50 -23.66
CA LEU A 98 2.58 -6.40 -22.23
C LEU A 98 1.27 -7.11 -21.91
N TYR A 99 1.30 -8.02 -20.97
CA TYR A 99 0.13 -8.65 -20.36
C TYR A 99 -0.21 -7.94 -19.05
N PHE A 100 -1.50 -7.93 -18.73
CA PHE A 100 -1.99 -7.36 -17.47
C PHE A 100 -3.32 -8.02 -17.10
N VAL A 101 -3.71 -7.88 -15.83
CA VAL A 101 -5.03 -8.27 -15.36
C VAL A 101 -5.90 -7.02 -15.29
N ARG A 102 -7.13 -7.10 -15.79
CA ARG A 102 -8.16 -6.08 -15.62
C ARG A 102 -9.35 -6.68 -14.88
N GLY A 103 -9.80 -5.97 -13.83
CA GLY A 103 -10.84 -6.42 -12.93
C GLY A 103 -10.32 -6.90 -11.58
N GLY A 104 -11.09 -6.66 -10.52
CA GLY A 104 -10.78 -7.08 -9.16
C GLY A 104 -10.87 -8.59 -8.97
N GLY A 105 -10.23 -9.12 -7.92
CA GLY A 105 -10.34 -10.53 -7.55
C GLY A 105 -11.76 -10.92 -7.12
N PRO A 106 -12.23 -12.13 -7.49
CA PRO A 106 -13.53 -12.60 -7.05
C PRO A 106 -13.56 -12.88 -5.54
N ASN A 107 -14.71 -12.70 -4.92
CA ASN A 107 -14.97 -13.12 -3.56
C ASN A 107 -15.12 -14.67 -3.46
N ARG A 108 -15.44 -15.19 -2.27
CA ARG A 108 -15.63 -16.63 -2.06
C ARG A 108 -16.81 -17.22 -2.86
N ALA A 109 -17.79 -16.40 -3.22
CA ALA A 109 -18.93 -16.81 -4.07
C ALA A 109 -18.56 -16.77 -5.56
N GLY A 110 -17.40 -16.24 -5.93
CA GLY A 110 -16.96 -16.07 -7.31
C GLY A 110 -17.38 -14.75 -7.95
N GLU A 111 -17.91 -13.80 -7.16
CA GLU A 111 -18.37 -12.50 -7.64
C GLU A 111 -17.20 -11.51 -7.73
N VAL A 112 -17.05 -10.89 -8.89
CA VAL A 112 -16.07 -9.82 -9.14
C VAL A 112 -16.66 -8.47 -8.72
N PRO A 113 -15.89 -7.54 -8.13
CA PRO A 113 -16.39 -6.23 -7.78
C PRO A 113 -17.00 -5.49 -8.98
N ASN A 114 -18.21 -4.97 -8.81
CA ASN A 114 -18.97 -4.28 -9.85
C ASN A 114 -19.51 -2.91 -9.37
N PRO A 115 -18.63 -1.95 -9.00
CA PRO A 115 -19.05 -0.71 -8.32
C PRO A 115 -19.85 0.25 -9.20
N THR A 116 -20.04 -0.06 -10.47
CA THR A 116 -20.96 0.65 -11.37
C THR A 116 -22.35 0.03 -11.44
N SER A 117 -22.56 -1.09 -10.75
CA SER A 117 -23.80 -1.89 -10.83
C SER A 117 -24.17 -2.23 -12.29
N ASP A 118 -23.16 -2.50 -13.13
CA ASP A 118 -23.38 -2.89 -14.54
C ASP A 118 -24.20 -4.19 -14.60
N ALA A 119 -25.35 -4.14 -15.26
CA ALA A 119 -26.24 -5.30 -15.39
C ALA A 119 -25.60 -6.47 -16.17
N ALA A 120 -24.56 -6.23 -16.97
CA ALA A 120 -23.76 -7.27 -17.63
C ALA A 120 -22.78 -7.93 -16.65
N GLY A 121 -22.57 -7.35 -15.46
CA GLY A 121 -21.58 -7.78 -14.46
C GLY A 121 -20.18 -7.32 -14.81
N ALA A 122 -19.24 -7.70 -13.93
CA ALA A 122 -17.80 -7.45 -14.10
C ALA A 122 -17.04 -8.77 -14.22
N GLU A 123 -15.84 -8.74 -14.80
CA GLU A 123 -14.98 -9.92 -14.88
C GLU A 123 -13.54 -9.59 -14.47
N GLN A 124 -12.83 -10.58 -13.94
CA GLN A 124 -11.39 -10.53 -13.83
C GLN A 124 -10.78 -11.30 -15.02
N ALA A 125 -10.04 -10.61 -15.85
CA ALA A 125 -9.48 -11.21 -17.07
C ALA A 125 -8.02 -10.78 -17.31
N VAL A 126 -7.26 -11.68 -17.92
CA VAL A 126 -5.97 -11.36 -18.53
C VAL A 126 -6.19 -10.65 -19.84
N TRP A 127 -5.49 -9.54 -20.02
CA TRP A 127 -5.46 -8.71 -21.22
C TRP A 127 -4.04 -8.66 -21.78
N ARG A 128 -3.94 -8.25 -23.04
CA ARG A 128 -2.64 -7.97 -23.68
C ARG A 128 -2.71 -6.68 -24.49
N VAL A 129 -1.55 -6.06 -24.67
CA VAL A 129 -1.37 -4.88 -25.53
C VAL A 129 0.01 -4.93 -26.18
N GLY A 130 0.09 -4.64 -27.48
CA GLY A 130 1.37 -4.41 -28.14
C GLY A 130 2.02 -3.12 -27.64
N LEU A 131 3.34 -3.09 -27.52
CA LEU A 131 4.03 -1.87 -27.03
C LEU A 131 3.87 -0.68 -27.99
N ASP A 132 3.48 -0.88 -29.24
CA ASP A 132 3.11 0.16 -30.19
C ASP A 132 1.69 0.73 -29.96
N GLY A 133 0.95 0.18 -29.00
CA GLY A 133 -0.46 0.49 -28.73
C GLY A 133 -1.43 -0.27 -29.62
N SER A 134 -0.94 -1.20 -30.44
CA SER A 134 -1.77 -2.10 -31.24
C SER A 134 -2.32 -3.26 -30.40
N THR A 135 -3.32 -3.93 -30.91
CA THR A 135 -3.80 -5.24 -30.42
C THR A 135 -4.18 -5.25 -28.94
N VAL A 136 -4.78 -4.17 -28.42
CA VAL A 136 -5.39 -4.20 -27.08
C VAL A 136 -6.54 -5.19 -27.10
N GLY A 137 -6.50 -6.20 -26.26
CA GLY A 137 -7.55 -7.22 -26.24
C GLY A 137 -7.54 -8.11 -25.02
N ARG A 138 -8.74 -8.58 -24.68
CA ARG A 138 -8.96 -9.62 -23.68
C ARG A 138 -8.38 -10.94 -24.16
N VAL A 139 -7.65 -11.62 -23.30
CA VAL A 139 -7.06 -12.95 -23.58
C VAL A 139 -7.96 -14.05 -23.01
N ALA A 140 -8.20 -14.04 -21.70
CA ALA A 140 -8.98 -15.07 -21.02
C ALA A 140 -9.42 -14.59 -19.62
N GLU A 141 -10.47 -15.19 -19.07
CA GLU A 141 -10.76 -15.09 -17.62
C GLU A 141 -9.58 -15.62 -16.82
N GLY A 142 -9.13 -14.88 -15.80
CA GLY A 142 -8.05 -15.30 -14.91
C GLY A 142 -7.11 -14.17 -14.51
N SER A 143 -6.00 -14.57 -13.87
CA SER A 143 -5.00 -13.69 -13.28
C SER A 143 -3.59 -14.29 -13.38
N GLN A 144 -2.56 -13.59 -12.87
CA GLN A 144 -1.16 -14.01 -12.84
C GLN A 144 -0.61 -14.42 -14.24
N PRO A 145 -0.70 -13.56 -15.25
CA PRO A 145 -0.13 -13.86 -16.57
C PRO A 145 1.38 -14.12 -16.45
N THR A 146 1.81 -15.28 -16.94
CA THR A 146 3.21 -15.73 -16.83
C THR A 146 3.70 -16.18 -18.21
N PRO A 147 4.19 -15.23 -19.04
CA PRO A 147 4.55 -15.49 -20.42
C PRO A 147 5.85 -16.31 -20.53
N SER A 148 5.90 -17.12 -21.58
CA SER A 148 7.10 -17.78 -22.09
C SER A 148 7.28 -17.46 -23.57
N ARG A 149 8.32 -18.02 -24.21
CA ARG A 149 8.54 -17.85 -25.67
C ARG A 149 7.50 -18.53 -26.55
N THR A 150 6.73 -19.48 -26.01
CA THR A 150 5.79 -20.29 -26.78
C THR A 150 4.33 -20.08 -26.41
N GLY A 151 4.07 -19.26 -25.40
CA GLY A 151 2.70 -18.98 -24.96
C GLY A 151 2.62 -18.40 -23.56
N LEU A 152 1.41 -18.40 -23.03
CA LEU A 152 1.05 -17.76 -21.77
C LEU A 152 0.49 -18.81 -20.80
N ALA A 153 1.14 -18.98 -19.64
CA ALA A 153 0.53 -19.60 -18.48
C ALA A 153 -0.21 -18.56 -17.64
N PHE A 154 -1.34 -18.91 -17.04
CA PHE A 154 -2.09 -18.03 -16.16
C PHE A 154 -2.97 -18.85 -15.21
N VAL A 155 -3.50 -18.20 -14.16
CA VAL A 155 -4.37 -18.85 -13.17
C VAL A 155 -5.83 -18.52 -13.47
N ARG A 156 -6.68 -19.55 -13.51
CA ARG A 156 -8.14 -19.44 -13.57
C ARG A 156 -8.75 -20.31 -12.48
N ARG A 157 -9.50 -19.73 -11.57
CA ARG A 157 -10.18 -20.44 -10.46
C ARG A 157 -9.22 -21.38 -9.70
N GLY A 158 -8.02 -20.87 -9.39
CA GLY A 158 -6.99 -21.61 -8.66
C GLY A 158 -6.33 -22.77 -9.42
N GLN A 159 -6.50 -22.85 -10.74
CA GLN A 159 -5.82 -23.85 -11.58
C GLN A 159 -5.01 -23.18 -12.69
N VAL A 160 -3.94 -23.82 -13.12
CA VAL A 160 -3.06 -23.29 -14.17
C VAL A 160 -3.56 -23.65 -15.55
N PHE A 161 -3.73 -22.64 -16.38
CA PHE A 161 -4.12 -22.76 -17.79
C PHE A 161 -2.98 -22.32 -18.71
N TRP A 162 -3.04 -22.79 -19.92
CA TRP A 162 -2.09 -22.50 -20.99
C TRP A 162 -2.78 -22.02 -22.25
N LEU A 163 -2.23 -20.99 -22.87
CA LEU A 163 -2.60 -20.48 -24.17
C LEU A 163 -1.34 -20.38 -25.05
N ALA A 164 -1.28 -21.13 -26.15
CA ALA A 164 -0.15 -21.09 -27.08
C ALA A 164 -0.16 -19.80 -27.92
N ASP A 165 1.00 -19.22 -28.22
CA ASP A 165 1.11 -18.01 -29.05
C ASP A 165 0.60 -18.18 -30.51
N SER A 166 0.68 -19.41 -31.02
CA SER A 166 0.18 -19.74 -32.35
C SER A 166 -1.35 -19.83 -32.45
N ALA A 167 -2.05 -19.67 -31.34
CA ALA A 167 -3.49 -19.82 -31.25
C ALA A 167 -4.23 -18.57 -31.74
N THR A 168 -4.67 -18.53 -32.96
CA THR A 168 -5.49 -17.43 -33.50
C THR A 168 -6.96 -17.49 -33.07
N LYS A 169 -7.46 -18.64 -32.57
CA LYS A 169 -8.84 -18.86 -32.08
C LYS A 169 -8.93 -20.02 -31.05
N GLN A 170 -7.85 -20.44 -30.42
CA GLN A 170 -7.91 -21.56 -29.45
C GLN A 170 -8.35 -21.07 -28.09
N GLU A 171 -9.18 -21.85 -27.44
CA GLU A 171 -9.46 -21.70 -26.01
C GLU A 171 -8.25 -22.12 -25.18
N ALA A 172 -8.02 -21.40 -24.07
CA ALA A 172 -7.01 -21.79 -23.11
C ALA A 172 -7.34 -23.17 -22.52
N VAL A 173 -6.35 -24.04 -22.44
CA VAL A 173 -6.50 -25.40 -21.93
C VAL A 173 -5.88 -25.53 -20.53
N PRO A 174 -6.36 -26.41 -19.65
CA PRO A 174 -5.67 -26.72 -18.42
C PRO A 174 -4.24 -27.20 -18.71
N MET A 175 -3.23 -26.52 -18.16
CA MET A 175 -1.83 -26.92 -18.34
C MET A 175 -1.53 -28.19 -17.56
N PHE A 176 -2.01 -28.25 -16.32
CA PHE A 176 -2.04 -29.42 -15.44
C PHE A 176 -3.17 -29.27 -14.43
N ARG A 177 -3.45 -30.34 -13.70
CA ARG A 177 -4.40 -30.33 -12.58
C ARG A 177 -3.70 -30.80 -11.32
N ALA A 178 -3.87 -30.07 -10.23
CA ALA A 178 -3.39 -30.43 -8.90
C ALA A 178 -4.43 -30.07 -7.84
N ARG A 179 -4.36 -30.70 -6.68
CA ARG A 179 -5.22 -30.40 -5.53
C ARG A 179 -4.87 -29.01 -4.97
N GLY A 180 -5.87 -28.28 -4.50
CA GLY A 180 -5.74 -26.95 -3.91
C GLY A 180 -5.71 -25.85 -4.97
N ALA A 181 -5.40 -24.64 -4.53
CA ALA A 181 -5.24 -23.47 -5.40
C ALA A 181 -3.77 -23.30 -5.81
N GLN A 182 -3.52 -23.22 -7.11
CA GLN A 182 -2.20 -23.03 -7.69
C GLN A 182 -1.93 -21.55 -7.92
N GLY A 183 -0.69 -21.10 -7.75
CA GLY A 183 -0.30 -19.70 -7.98
C GLY A 183 1.21 -19.50 -7.88
N ALA A 184 1.64 -18.23 -7.84
CA ALA A 184 3.05 -17.83 -7.78
C ALA A 184 3.91 -18.50 -8.87
N LEU A 185 3.41 -18.47 -10.11
CA LEU A 185 4.00 -19.14 -11.26
C LEU A 185 5.37 -18.55 -11.63
N ARG A 186 6.38 -19.40 -11.85
CA ARG A 186 7.74 -18.97 -12.25
C ARG A 186 8.32 -19.97 -13.25
N TRP A 187 8.57 -19.54 -14.49
CA TRP A 187 9.32 -20.34 -15.46
C TRP A 187 10.79 -20.49 -15.05
N SER A 188 11.37 -21.68 -15.30
CA SER A 188 12.82 -21.84 -15.25
C SER A 188 13.50 -20.93 -16.29
N PRO A 189 14.79 -20.58 -16.14
CA PRO A 189 15.48 -19.70 -17.10
C PRO A 189 15.46 -20.20 -18.56
N ASP A 190 15.44 -21.50 -18.76
CA ASP A 190 15.33 -22.16 -20.07
C ASP A 190 13.86 -22.36 -20.53
N GLU A 191 12.89 -22.04 -19.64
CA GLU A 191 11.44 -22.22 -19.85
C GLU A 191 10.98 -23.67 -20.05
N SER A 192 11.81 -24.64 -19.72
CA SER A 192 11.45 -26.07 -19.81
C SER A 192 10.56 -26.55 -18.66
N ARG A 193 10.50 -25.82 -17.55
CA ARG A 193 9.77 -26.16 -16.33
C ARG A 193 9.12 -24.94 -15.72
N LEU A 194 7.99 -25.17 -15.00
CA LEU A 194 7.24 -24.14 -14.30
C LEU A 194 7.20 -24.49 -12.79
N ALA A 195 7.82 -23.64 -11.96
CA ALA A 195 7.62 -23.71 -10.51
C ALA A 195 6.31 -23.03 -10.13
N PHE A 196 5.63 -23.54 -9.11
CA PHE A 196 4.37 -22.99 -8.61
C PHE A 196 4.17 -23.35 -7.13
N SER A 197 3.36 -22.56 -6.44
CA SER A 197 2.88 -22.89 -5.09
C SER A 197 1.49 -23.52 -5.18
N SER A 198 1.23 -24.52 -4.34
CA SER A 198 -0.06 -25.21 -4.21
C SER A 198 -0.60 -24.99 -2.80
N ASN A 199 -1.51 -24.03 -2.63
CA ASN A 199 -2.17 -23.78 -1.36
C ASN A 199 -3.32 -24.78 -1.14
N ARG A 200 -3.30 -25.45 0.00
CA ARG A 200 -4.27 -26.50 0.36
C ARG A 200 -5.10 -26.18 1.60
N GLY A 201 -5.13 -24.90 1.97
CA GLY A 201 -5.83 -24.36 3.14
C GLY A 201 -4.92 -24.32 4.36
N THR A 202 -4.64 -25.45 5.00
CA THR A 202 -3.82 -25.53 6.23
C THR A 202 -2.33 -25.60 5.98
N HIS A 203 -1.90 -25.88 4.73
CA HIS A 203 -0.50 -26.04 4.33
C HIS A 203 -0.34 -25.71 2.85
N ALA A 204 0.88 -25.54 2.40
CA ALA A 204 1.19 -25.32 1.00
C ALA A 204 2.46 -26.08 0.59
N PHE A 205 2.56 -26.42 -0.70
CA PHE A 205 3.73 -27.05 -1.28
C PHE A 205 4.26 -26.25 -2.46
N VAL A 206 5.57 -26.32 -2.67
CA VAL A 206 6.18 -25.89 -3.94
C VAL A 206 6.30 -27.11 -4.86
N GLY A 207 5.78 -26.97 -6.07
CA GLY A 207 5.86 -27.96 -7.14
C GLY A 207 6.60 -27.44 -8.35
N VAL A 208 7.15 -28.34 -9.14
CA VAL A 208 7.74 -28.09 -10.45
C VAL A 208 7.01 -28.94 -11.48
N TYR A 209 6.38 -28.29 -12.45
CA TYR A 209 5.74 -28.94 -13.59
C TYR A 209 6.69 -28.96 -14.78
N GLU A 210 6.85 -30.14 -15.41
CA GLU A 210 7.62 -30.36 -16.62
C GLU A 210 6.65 -30.66 -17.78
N PRO A 211 6.40 -29.70 -18.70
CA PRO A 211 5.42 -29.86 -19.77
C PRO A 211 5.72 -31.05 -20.71
N ALA A 212 6.99 -31.25 -21.07
CA ALA A 212 7.39 -32.32 -21.97
C ALA A 212 7.10 -33.72 -21.39
N ALA A 213 7.31 -33.90 -20.10
CA ALA A 213 7.03 -35.15 -19.40
C ALA A 213 5.61 -35.24 -18.81
N ARG A 214 4.84 -34.11 -18.85
CA ARG A 214 3.52 -33.97 -18.21
C ARG A 214 3.53 -34.40 -16.75
N ARG A 215 4.59 -34.07 -16.02
CA ARG A 215 4.84 -34.52 -14.64
C ARG A 215 4.99 -33.33 -13.69
N ILE A 216 4.41 -33.50 -12.50
CA ILE A 216 4.65 -32.61 -11.35
C ILE A 216 5.65 -33.31 -10.43
N THR A 217 6.69 -32.61 -10.03
CA THR A 217 7.64 -32.99 -8.98
C THR A 217 7.41 -32.06 -7.77
N TRP A 218 7.03 -32.63 -6.63
CA TRP A 218 6.89 -31.88 -5.38
C TRP A 218 8.24 -31.79 -4.68
N LEU A 219 8.61 -30.61 -4.20
CA LEU A 219 9.89 -30.36 -3.54
C LEU A 219 9.78 -30.65 -2.03
N ALA A 220 10.30 -31.82 -1.61
CA ALA A 220 10.34 -32.28 -0.21
C ALA A 220 9.06 -31.96 0.59
N PRO A 221 7.88 -32.47 0.20
CA PRO A 221 6.61 -32.16 0.87
C PRO A 221 6.68 -32.45 2.38
N SER A 222 6.08 -31.56 3.20
CA SER A 222 6.03 -31.67 4.66
C SER A 222 4.65 -31.27 5.19
N THR A 223 4.52 -31.20 6.50
CA THR A 223 3.32 -30.67 7.18
C THR A 223 3.30 -29.13 7.24
N ASP A 224 4.38 -28.49 6.81
CA ASP A 224 4.60 -27.05 6.90
C ASP A 224 4.03 -26.30 5.69
N THR A 225 4.20 -24.99 5.66
CA THR A 225 3.80 -24.14 4.54
C THR A 225 5.03 -23.74 3.73
N ASP A 226 5.06 -24.16 2.46
CA ASP A 226 6.12 -23.84 1.51
C ASP A 226 5.66 -22.75 0.52
N GLY A 227 6.54 -21.80 0.20
CA GLY A 227 6.25 -20.73 -0.77
C GLY A 227 7.48 -19.99 -1.25
N GLN A 228 7.27 -18.88 -1.98
CA GLN A 228 8.31 -17.94 -2.41
C GLN A 228 9.43 -18.61 -3.25
N ALA A 229 9.04 -19.38 -4.27
CA ALA A 229 9.96 -20.13 -5.12
C ALA A 229 10.86 -19.21 -5.96
N ALA A 230 12.18 -19.49 -5.98
CA ALA A 230 13.18 -18.83 -6.80
C ALA A 230 14.07 -19.86 -7.52
N TRP A 231 14.16 -19.76 -8.85
CA TRP A 231 15.00 -20.63 -9.65
C TRP A 231 16.49 -20.31 -9.54
N SER A 232 17.32 -21.35 -9.53
CA SER A 232 18.76 -21.18 -9.80
C SER A 232 18.98 -20.72 -11.25
N PRO A 233 20.07 -19.97 -11.54
CA PRO A 233 20.35 -19.50 -12.90
C PRO A 233 20.52 -20.63 -13.93
N ASP A 234 20.93 -21.82 -13.50
CA ASP A 234 21.05 -23.01 -14.36
C ASP A 234 19.73 -23.80 -14.55
N GLY A 235 18.65 -23.37 -13.87
CA GLY A 235 17.33 -23.99 -13.96
C GLY A 235 17.21 -25.39 -13.34
N ASN A 236 18.21 -25.87 -12.59
CA ASN A 236 18.20 -27.21 -12.03
C ASN A 236 17.69 -27.28 -10.58
N ARG A 237 17.74 -26.16 -9.87
CA ARG A 237 17.34 -26.08 -8.45
C ARG A 237 16.33 -24.96 -8.24
N VAL A 238 15.52 -25.11 -7.19
CA VAL A 238 14.56 -24.12 -6.71
C VAL A 238 14.79 -23.86 -5.23
N ALA A 239 15.07 -22.63 -4.85
CA ALA A 239 15.02 -22.22 -3.45
C ALA A 239 13.58 -21.87 -3.08
N PHE A 240 13.17 -22.18 -1.84
CA PHE A 240 11.87 -21.82 -1.32
C PHE A 240 11.91 -21.63 0.20
N ILE A 241 10.97 -20.86 0.71
CA ILE A 241 10.78 -20.63 2.14
C ILE A 241 9.86 -21.72 2.68
N ARG A 242 10.22 -22.27 3.84
CA ARG A 242 9.38 -23.15 4.65
C ARG A 242 9.10 -22.50 5.99
N THR A 243 7.82 -22.25 6.27
CA THR A 243 7.34 -21.79 7.57
C THR A 243 6.71 -22.96 8.32
N PRO A 244 7.16 -23.26 9.55
CA PRO A 244 6.58 -24.33 10.35
C PRO A 244 5.09 -24.13 10.58
N TYR A 245 4.33 -25.23 10.60
CA TYR A 245 2.94 -25.17 11.01
C TYR A 245 2.86 -24.77 12.49
N GLU A 246 2.18 -23.66 12.76
CA GLU A 246 1.76 -23.27 14.10
C GLU A 246 0.23 -23.28 14.15
N ARG A 247 -0.33 -23.78 15.27
CA ARG A 247 -1.78 -23.65 15.48
C ARG A 247 -2.18 -22.18 15.38
N HIS A 248 -3.28 -21.88 14.70
CA HIS A 248 -3.75 -20.52 14.51
C HIS A 248 -3.69 -19.71 15.81
N ARG A 249 -2.87 -18.69 15.82
CA ARG A 249 -2.86 -17.68 16.88
C ARG A 249 -4.07 -16.76 16.68
N MET A 250 -4.61 -16.29 17.80
CA MET A 250 -5.61 -15.25 17.75
C MET A 250 -5.05 -14.02 17.01
N LEU A 251 -5.83 -13.43 16.11
CA LEU A 251 -5.46 -12.18 15.45
C LEU A 251 -5.03 -11.13 16.48
N PHE A 252 -4.05 -10.30 16.12
CA PHE A 252 -3.46 -9.26 16.99
C PHE A 252 -2.61 -9.79 18.16
N THR A 253 -2.28 -11.08 18.18
CA THR A 253 -1.22 -11.59 19.06
C THR A 253 0.14 -11.12 18.50
N PRO A 254 0.99 -10.46 19.32
CA PRO A 254 2.31 -10.03 18.85
C PRO A 254 3.18 -11.20 18.39
N GLU A 255 3.73 -11.09 17.17
CA GLU A 255 4.56 -12.12 16.55
C GLU A 255 6.04 -11.75 16.61
N ARG A 256 6.64 -11.85 17.80
CA ARG A 256 8.06 -11.52 18.03
C ARG A 256 8.98 -12.72 17.92
N SER A 257 8.46 -13.91 18.16
CA SER A 257 9.18 -15.17 18.07
C SER A 257 8.21 -16.36 17.91
N GLY A 258 8.68 -17.44 17.31
CA GLY A 258 7.95 -18.68 17.08
C GLY A 258 8.91 -19.81 16.74
N GLU A 259 8.42 -20.84 16.08
CA GLU A 259 9.27 -21.90 15.52
C GLU A 259 10.07 -21.36 14.33
N PRO A 260 11.38 -21.66 14.26
CA PRO A 260 12.25 -21.11 13.22
C PRO A 260 11.88 -21.52 11.81
N TRP A 261 11.65 -20.54 10.94
CA TRP A 261 11.50 -20.76 9.50
C TRP A 261 12.84 -21.08 8.82
N SER A 262 12.79 -21.61 7.60
CA SER A 262 13.97 -22.03 6.88
C SER A 262 13.89 -21.80 5.37
N ILE A 263 15.06 -21.77 4.73
CA ILE A 263 15.24 -21.77 3.28
C ILE A 263 15.72 -23.15 2.85
N LEU A 264 14.98 -23.79 1.96
CA LEU A 264 15.32 -25.05 1.36
C LEU A 264 15.74 -24.85 -0.10
N VAL A 265 16.62 -25.72 -0.57
CA VAL A 265 17.05 -25.79 -1.98
C VAL A 265 16.73 -27.20 -2.48
N GLY A 266 15.79 -27.27 -3.41
CA GLY A 266 15.31 -28.53 -4.00
C GLY A 266 15.84 -28.74 -5.41
N ASP A 267 16.20 -30.00 -5.73
CA ASP A 267 16.46 -30.46 -7.09
C ASP A 267 15.15 -30.55 -7.86
N ALA A 268 15.03 -29.79 -8.93
CA ALA A 268 13.79 -29.64 -9.69
C ALA A 268 13.32 -30.94 -10.39
N ARG A 269 14.21 -31.90 -10.61
CA ARG A 269 13.92 -33.16 -11.28
C ARG A 269 13.53 -34.27 -10.31
N THR A 270 14.20 -34.35 -9.17
CA THR A 270 14.03 -35.46 -8.20
C THR A 270 13.11 -35.07 -7.04
N GLY A 271 12.90 -33.81 -6.78
CA GLY A 271 12.13 -33.28 -5.64
C GLY A 271 12.87 -33.34 -4.30
N LYS A 272 14.08 -33.92 -4.25
CA LYS A 272 14.89 -33.94 -3.03
C LYS A 272 15.36 -32.52 -2.70
N ALA A 273 15.27 -32.15 -1.43
CA ALA A 273 15.73 -30.82 -0.99
C ALA A 273 16.65 -30.95 0.23
N SER A 274 17.53 -29.96 0.39
CA SER A 274 18.34 -29.77 1.58
C SER A 274 18.06 -28.38 2.15
N THR A 275 18.22 -28.25 3.47
CA THR A 275 18.12 -26.96 4.14
C THR A 275 19.40 -26.16 3.91
N ALA A 276 19.28 -25.01 3.23
CA ALA A 276 20.38 -24.10 3.04
C ALA A 276 20.58 -23.21 4.27
N TRP A 277 19.48 -22.84 4.93
CA TRP A 277 19.56 -21.96 6.10
C TRP A 277 18.30 -22.10 6.97
N THR A 278 18.46 -21.86 8.27
CA THR A 278 17.36 -21.83 9.25
C THR A 278 17.52 -20.60 10.16
N ALA A 279 16.43 -19.92 10.44
CA ALA A 279 16.40 -18.79 11.36
C ALA A 279 16.84 -19.20 12.77
N ALA A 280 17.52 -18.31 13.48
CA ALA A 280 17.83 -18.52 14.88
C ALA A 280 16.56 -18.44 15.74
N LYS A 281 16.52 -19.19 16.86
CA LYS A 281 15.45 -19.07 17.85
C LYS A 281 15.36 -17.66 18.43
N GLY A 282 14.18 -17.26 18.86
CA GLY A 282 13.90 -15.95 19.40
C GLY A 282 13.50 -14.91 18.35
N VAL A 283 13.96 -13.66 18.50
CA VAL A 283 13.65 -12.58 17.56
C VAL A 283 14.04 -12.98 16.13
N GLY A 284 13.12 -12.82 15.17
CA GLY A 284 13.30 -13.18 13.77
C GLY A 284 13.10 -14.67 13.45
N SER A 285 12.68 -15.50 14.43
CA SER A 285 12.31 -16.91 14.16
C SER A 285 10.99 -17.03 13.39
N VAL A 286 10.11 -16.05 13.46
CA VAL A 286 8.93 -15.94 12.60
C VAL A 286 9.32 -15.30 11.28
N PHE A 287 8.86 -15.85 10.17
CA PHE A 287 9.07 -15.25 8.86
C PHE A 287 8.23 -13.98 8.71
N ARG A 288 8.91 -12.87 8.41
CA ARG A 288 8.27 -11.59 8.13
C ARG A 288 8.39 -11.27 6.64
N GLU A 289 7.25 -11.27 5.95
CA GLU A 289 7.20 -10.79 4.57
C GLU A 289 7.42 -9.27 4.48
N ILE A 290 8.16 -8.86 3.47
CA ILE A 290 8.28 -7.46 3.05
C ILE A 290 7.30 -7.17 1.90
N VAL A 291 7.19 -5.92 1.47
CA VAL A 291 6.24 -5.50 0.43
C VAL A 291 6.56 -6.11 -0.95
N SER A 292 7.81 -6.50 -1.19
CA SER A 292 8.25 -7.07 -2.46
C SER A 292 7.51 -8.37 -2.81
N ASP A 293 7.12 -8.56 -4.06
CA ASP A 293 6.45 -9.78 -4.55
C ASP A 293 7.33 -11.03 -4.42
N ASN A 294 8.67 -10.88 -4.52
CA ASN A 294 9.63 -11.94 -4.36
C ASN A 294 10.42 -11.75 -3.07
N GLN A 295 10.24 -12.68 -2.15
CA GLN A 295 10.97 -12.69 -0.88
C GLN A 295 12.37 -13.30 -1.03
N LEU A 296 12.58 -14.19 -2.01
CA LEU A 296 13.86 -14.79 -2.32
C LEU A 296 14.40 -14.29 -3.67
N GLN A 297 15.67 -13.90 -3.68
CA GLN A 297 16.41 -13.56 -4.91
C GLN A 297 17.58 -14.53 -5.05
N TRP A 298 17.56 -15.40 -6.06
CA TRP A 298 18.73 -16.21 -6.40
C TRP A 298 19.68 -15.38 -7.25
N CYS A 299 20.87 -15.10 -6.73
CA CYS A 299 21.80 -14.12 -7.25
C CYS A 299 23.10 -14.76 -7.75
N ALA A 300 23.97 -13.96 -8.33
CA ALA A 300 25.31 -14.37 -8.78
C ALA A 300 26.13 -14.97 -7.62
N GLY A 301 27.08 -15.87 -7.96
CA GLY A 301 27.90 -16.56 -6.97
C GLY A 301 27.14 -17.61 -6.16
N ASP A 302 26.02 -18.13 -6.70
CA ASP A 302 25.17 -19.13 -6.07
C ASP A 302 24.68 -18.70 -4.68
N ARG A 303 24.27 -17.42 -4.58
CA ARG A 303 23.78 -16.80 -3.34
C ARG A 303 22.28 -16.59 -3.38
N ILE A 304 21.65 -16.75 -2.22
CA ILE A 304 20.23 -16.47 -1.98
C ILE A 304 20.14 -15.26 -1.08
N VAL A 305 19.51 -14.19 -1.55
CA VAL A 305 19.21 -12.98 -0.76
C VAL A 305 17.74 -13.02 -0.30
N PHE A 306 17.50 -12.69 0.96
CA PHE A 306 16.21 -12.84 1.62
C PHE A 306 16.02 -11.82 2.75
N PRO A 307 14.78 -11.46 3.12
CA PRO A 307 14.50 -10.63 4.29
C PRO A 307 14.58 -11.46 5.58
N TRP A 308 15.17 -10.87 6.63
CA TRP A 308 15.17 -11.45 7.97
C TRP A 308 15.16 -10.35 9.03
N GLU A 309 14.30 -10.51 10.03
CA GLU A 309 14.11 -9.53 11.11
C GLU A 309 14.86 -9.93 12.40
N ARG A 310 16.15 -10.23 12.29
CA ARG A 310 17.00 -10.79 13.37
C ARG A 310 17.20 -9.83 14.54
N ASP A 311 17.25 -8.54 14.29
CA ASP A 311 17.54 -7.47 15.25
C ASP A 311 16.34 -6.54 15.51
N GLY A 312 15.16 -6.92 15.03
CA GLY A 312 13.94 -6.14 15.16
C GLY A 312 13.66 -5.20 13.99
N TRP A 313 14.46 -5.27 12.92
CA TRP A 313 14.25 -4.57 11.66
C TRP A 313 14.29 -5.56 10.48
N PRO A 314 13.37 -5.47 9.50
CA PRO A 314 13.44 -6.26 8.28
C PRO A 314 14.66 -5.84 7.45
N HIS A 315 15.72 -6.62 7.49
CA HIS A 315 16.95 -6.44 6.73
C HIS A 315 17.12 -7.50 5.65
N LEU A 316 17.96 -7.20 4.65
CA LEU A 316 18.42 -8.20 3.69
C LEU A 316 19.63 -8.95 4.23
N TYR A 317 19.56 -10.26 4.07
CA TYR A 317 20.64 -11.20 4.33
C TYR A 317 20.97 -11.99 3.09
N SER A 318 22.17 -12.54 3.05
CA SER A 318 22.67 -13.36 1.94
C SER A 318 23.31 -14.64 2.47
N VAL A 319 22.92 -15.78 1.90
CA VAL A 319 23.50 -17.10 2.22
C VAL A 319 23.88 -17.83 0.94
N SER A 320 24.90 -18.71 1.01
CA SER A 320 25.19 -19.64 -0.10
C SER A 320 24.03 -20.62 -0.30
N ALA A 321 23.67 -20.94 -1.53
CA ALA A 321 22.69 -22.00 -1.84
C ALA A 321 23.13 -23.39 -1.38
N ALA A 322 24.44 -23.59 -1.14
CA ALA A 322 24.99 -24.81 -0.54
C ALA A 322 24.86 -24.83 1.00
N GLY A 323 24.41 -23.72 1.59
CA GLY A 323 24.23 -23.60 3.04
C GLY A 323 25.34 -22.78 3.72
N GLY A 324 25.16 -22.56 5.03
CA GLY A 324 26.10 -21.86 5.87
C GLY A 324 25.52 -20.67 6.63
N THR A 325 26.39 -19.77 7.10
CA THR A 325 26.00 -18.58 7.86
C THR A 325 25.51 -17.49 6.92
N ALA A 326 24.35 -16.89 7.23
CA ALA A 326 23.86 -15.74 6.51
C ALA A 326 24.61 -14.47 6.92
N SER A 327 24.97 -13.65 5.93
CA SER A 327 25.62 -12.35 6.11
C SER A 327 24.56 -11.23 6.02
N LEU A 328 24.59 -10.29 6.96
CA LEU A 328 23.74 -9.09 6.95
C LEU A 328 24.23 -8.12 5.85
N LEU A 329 23.34 -7.73 4.95
CA LEU A 329 23.64 -6.82 3.84
C LEU A 329 23.27 -5.36 4.12
N THR A 330 22.20 -5.12 4.90
CA THR A 330 21.62 -3.78 5.11
C THR A 330 21.55 -3.42 6.59
N PRO A 331 22.72 -3.25 7.27
CA PRO A 331 22.76 -2.96 8.72
C PRO A 331 22.24 -1.56 9.05
N GLY A 332 21.73 -1.39 10.28
CA GLY A 332 21.29 -0.11 10.86
C GLY A 332 19.77 -0.02 11.02
N ASP A 333 19.29 1.01 11.73
CA ASP A 333 17.86 1.18 12.00
C ASP A 333 17.11 1.56 10.73
N GLY A 334 16.20 0.69 10.28
CA GLY A 334 15.39 0.91 9.09
C GLY A 334 14.80 -0.38 8.51
N GLU A 335 13.66 -0.27 7.87
CA GLU A 335 12.95 -1.37 7.23
C GLU A 335 13.24 -1.41 5.74
N VAL A 336 13.42 -2.62 5.18
CA VAL A 336 13.47 -2.86 3.73
C VAL A 336 12.08 -3.25 3.26
N GLU A 337 11.63 -2.72 2.11
CA GLU A 337 10.28 -2.99 1.59
C GLU A 337 10.28 -3.62 0.19
N TYR A 338 10.68 -2.89 -0.86
CA TYR A 338 10.77 -3.38 -2.24
C TYR A 338 12.19 -3.82 -2.56
N VAL A 339 12.35 -4.97 -3.16
CA VAL A 339 13.65 -5.59 -3.42
C VAL A 339 13.69 -6.18 -4.82
N ILE A 340 14.72 -5.86 -5.60
CA ILE A 340 14.96 -6.44 -6.91
C ILE A 340 16.45 -6.68 -7.14
N ALA A 341 16.82 -7.85 -7.70
CA ALA A 341 18.18 -8.10 -8.16
C ALA A 341 18.48 -7.30 -9.45
N THR A 342 19.71 -6.82 -9.57
CA THR A 342 20.18 -6.25 -10.85
C THR A 342 20.25 -7.33 -11.94
N PRO A 343 20.16 -6.97 -13.23
CA PRO A 343 20.18 -7.96 -14.33
C PRO A 343 21.38 -8.89 -14.33
N ASP A 344 22.54 -8.46 -13.82
CA ASP A 344 23.73 -9.29 -13.65
C ASP A 344 23.73 -10.16 -12.37
N GLY A 345 22.69 -10.02 -11.54
CA GLY A 345 22.54 -10.72 -10.27
C GLY A 345 23.59 -10.40 -9.20
N ARG A 346 24.42 -9.38 -9.39
CA ARG A 346 25.52 -9.08 -8.46
C ARG A 346 25.15 -8.09 -7.36
N ARG A 347 24.08 -7.33 -7.55
CA ARG A 347 23.61 -6.33 -6.59
C ARG A 347 22.11 -6.41 -6.42
N ILE A 348 21.64 -5.83 -5.32
CA ILE A 348 20.23 -5.65 -5.00
C ILE A 348 19.92 -4.17 -4.93
N LEU A 349 18.87 -3.75 -5.63
CA LEU A 349 18.17 -2.48 -5.38
C LEU A 349 17.07 -2.71 -4.37
N TYR A 350 16.93 -1.80 -3.42
CA TYR A 350 15.87 -1.84 -2.40
C TYR A 350 15.51 -0.44 -1.94
N ASN A 351 14.29 -0.22 -1.46
CA ASN A 351 13.96 0.99 -0.74
C ASN A 351 13.88 0.75 0.76
N THR A 352 14.11 1.81 1.53
CA THR A 352 14.19 1.75 2.98
C THR A 352 13.93 3.14 3.58
N ASN A 353 13.52 3.18 4.85
CA ASN A 353 13.47 4.39 5.67
C ASN A 353 14.73 4.62 6.49
N GLN A 354 15.82 3.89 6.24
CA GLN A 354 17.08 4.06 6.94
C GLN A 354 17.66 5.45 6.70
N GLY A 355 17.88 6.21 7.79
CA GLY A 355 18.40 7.56 7.76
C GLY A 355 17.33 8.67 7.66
N ASP A 356 16.12 8.36 7.22
CA ASP A 356 14.93 9.23 7.28
C ASP A 356 13.69 8.38 7.53
N ILE A 357 13.29 8.30 8.79
CA ILE A 357 12.23 7.40 9.25
C ILE A 357 10.85 7.74 8.65
N ASP A 358 10.64 8.99 8.25
CA ASP A 358 9.37 9.50 7.71
C ASP A 358 9.32 9.52 6.17
N ARG A 359 10.34 8.97 5.50
CA ARG A 359 10.43 8.85 4.03
C ARG A 359 10.91 7.48 3.59
N ARG A 360 11.04 7.30 2.31
CA ARG A 360 11.59 6.09 1.67
C ARG A 360 12.59 6.50 0.59
N HIS A 361 13.78 5.92 0.65
CA HIS A 361 14.81 6.15 -0.36
C HIS A 361 15.34 4.82 -0.92
N VAL A 362 15.78 4.84 -2.18
CA VAL A 362 16.35 3.67 -2.84
C VAL A 362 17.85 3.60 -2.55
N ARG A 363 18.30 2.41 -2.21
CA ARG A 363 19.71 2.04 -2.02
C ARG A 363 20.07 0.83 -2.84
N MET A 364 21.37 0.57 -2.96
CA MET A 364 21.92 -0.60 -3.66
C MET A 364 23.03 -1.23 -2.83
N VAL A 365 23.07 -2.58 -2.79
CA VAL A 365 24.07 -3.34 -2.04
C VAL A 365 24.57 -4.53 -2.85
N ALA A 366 25.84 -4.91 -2.66
CA ALA A 366 26.42 -6.12 -3.23
C ALA A 366 25.87 -7.38 -2.55
N VAL A 367 25.53 -8.42 -3.33
CA VAL A 367 24.89 -9.65 -2.80
C VAL A 367 25.84 -10.50 -1.94
N ASP A 368 27.15 -10.31 -2.05
CA ASP A 368 28.18 -10.99 -1.27
C ASP A 368 28.60 -10.24 -0.01
N GLY A 369 28.05 -9.03 0.21
CA GLY A 369 28.42 -8.18 1.34
C GLY A 369 29.82 -7.56 1.23
N SER A 370 30.44 -7.58 0.05
CA SER A 370 31.81 -7.04 -0.17
C SER A 370 31.89 -5.51 -0.03
N ALA A 371 30.76 -4.81 -0.08
CA ALA A 371 30.66 -3.37 0.06
C ALA A 371 29.42 -2.96 0.85
N ALA A 372 29.52 -1.85 1.59
CA ALA A 372 28.39 -1.25 2.28
C ALA A 372 27.33 -0.74 1.29
N PRO A 373 26.05 -0.66 1.73
CA PRO A 373 24.98 -0.08 0.91
C PRO A 373 25.28 1.35 0.47
N VAL A 374 25.01 1.67 -0.81
CA VAL A 374 25.14 3.02 -1.36
C VAL A 374 23.77 3.62 -1.65
N SER A 375 23.61 4.92 -1.42
CA SER A 375 22.38 5.63 -1.76
C SER A 375 22.25 5.78 -3.28
N VAL A 376 21.04 5.52 -3.78
CA VAL A 376 20.66 5.73 -5.19
C VAL A 376 19.75 6.97 -5.30
N THR A 377 18.89 7.17 -4.31
CA THR A 377 18.06 8.37 -4.19
C THR A 377 18.21 8.99 -2.79
N ASN A 378 17.89 10.27 -2.66
CA ASN A 378 17.92 11.04 -1.42
C ASN A 378 17.03 12.29 -1.53
N GLY A 379 16.98 13.11 -0.47
CA GLY A 379 16.29 14.42 -0.45
C GLY A 379 14.90 14.35 0.17
N ASP A 380 13.98 15.22 -0.30
CA ASP A 380 12.64 15.38 0.29
C ASP A 380 11.57 14.49 -0.36
N GLY A 381 11.97 13.62 -1.27
CA GLY A 381 11.08 12.68 -1.96
C GLY A 381 10.77 11.42 -1.15
N ILE A 382 9.85 10.66 -1.68
CA ILE A 382 9.48 9.30 -1.24
C ILE A 382 9.58 8.43 -2.47
N GLU A 383 10.52 7.47 -2.50
CA GLU A 383 10.75 6.61 -3.64
C GLU A 383 10.49 5.14 -3.28
N TRP A 384 9.77 4.45 -4.15
CA TRP A 384 9.42 3.04 -3.96
C TRP A 384 9.38 2.29 -5.29
N ASN A 385 9.21 0.97 -5.20
CA ASN A 385 9.13 0.07 -6.34
C ASN A 385 10.23 0.32 -7.40
N PRO A 386 11.53 0.27 -6.99
CA PRO A 386 12.62 0.44 -7.94
C PRO A 386 12.65 -0.70 -8.94
N VAL A 387 12.92 -0.37 -10.21
CA VAL A 387 13.24 -1.35 -11.26
C VAL A 387 14.54 -0.95 -11.96
N MET A 388 15.22 -1.91 -12.57
CA MET A 388 16.39 -1.65 -13.40
C MET A 388 16.16 -2.21 -14.81
N THR A 389 16.34 -1.41 -15.84
CA THR A 389 16.30 -1.87 -17.22
C THR A 389 17.46 -2.78 -17.53
N ALA A 390 17.39 -3.55 -18.62
CA ALA A 390 18.50 -4.38 -19.09
C ALA A 390 19.78 -3.56 -19.36
N GLY A 391 19.63 -2.28 -19.73
CA GLY A 391 20.73 -1.32 -19.92
C GLY A 391 21.27 -0.69 -18.64
N GLY A 392 20.76 -1.07 -17.45
CA GLY A 392 21.25 -0.58 -16.15
C GLY A 392 20.64 0.75 -15.68
N THR A 393 19.65 1.31 -16.36
CA THR A 393 18.95 2.52 -15.92
C THR A 393 17.98 2.17 -14.77
N VAL A 394 18.14 2.87 -13.64
CA VAL A 394 17.22 2.75 -12.50
C VAL A 394 16.00 3.66 -12.73
N VAL A 395 14.82 3.10 -12.53
CA VAL A 395 13.54 3.79 -12.58
C VAL A 395 12.77 3.49 -11.30
N VAL A 396 12.10 4.49 -10.77
CA VAL A 396 11.37 4.42 -9.49
C VAL A 396 9.99 5.05 -9.65
N THR A 397 9.06 4.66 -8.80
CA THR A 397 7.91 5.50 -8.52
C THR A 397 8.27 6.46 -7.39
N ARG A 398 7.91 7.73 -7.50
CA ARG A 398 8.23 8.76 -6.51
C ARG A 398 7.08 9.72 -6.26
N SER A 399 7.09 10.33 -5.09
CA SER A 399 6.24 11.44 -4.71
C SER A 399 7.00 12.43 -3.81
N SER A 400 6.35 13.53 -3.44
CA SER A 400 6.83 14.46 -2.41
C SER A 400 5.65 15.03 -1.63
N ALA A 401 5.88 16.03 -0.79
CA ALA A 401 4.79 16.74 -0.11
C ALA A 401 3.85 17.47 -1.09
N ARG A 402 4.37 17.89 -2.25
CA ARG A 402 3.63 18.68 -3.24
C ARG A 402 3.42 18.00 -4.59
N ASP A 403 4.17 16.95 -4.86
CA ASP A 403 4.12 16.23 -6.11
C ASP A 403 3.46 14.87 -5.89
N PRO A 404 2.37 14.53 -6.60
CA PRO A 404 1.75 13.22 -6.53
C PRO A 404 2.63 12.13 -7.13
N ALA A 405 2.20 10.87 -7.03
CA ALA A 405 2.94 9.71 -7.50
C ALA A 405 3.23 9.76 -9.00
N GLN A 406 4.50 9.74 -9.38
CA GLN A 406 4.99 9.73 -10.75
C GLN A 406 6.09 8.69 -10.92
N VAL A 407 6.24 8.17 -12.14
CA VAL A 407 7.39 7.34 -12.53
C VAL A 407 8.54 8.24 -13.00
N ALA A 408 9.73 8.03 -12.45
CA ALA A 408 10.92 8.81 -12.76
C ALA A 408 12.16 7.93 -12.96
N ARG A 409 13.02 8.31 -13.88
CA ARG A 409 14.37 7.74 -13.99
C ARG A 409 15.34 8.44 -13.05
N VAL A 410 16.26 7.69 -12.51
CA VAL A 410 17.39 8.22 -11.74
C VAL A 410 18.51 8.61 -12.71
N SER A 411 19.01 9.84 -12.59
CA SER A 411 20.08 10.38 -13.44
C SER A 411 21.08 11.15 -12.58
N GLY A 412 22.10 10.46 -12.08
CA GLY A 412 22.99 10.99 -11.04
C GLY A 412 22.18 11.32 -9.77
N GLU A 413 22.32 12.53 -9.26
CA GLU A 413 21.57 13.01 -8.09
C GLU A 413 20.14 13.50 -8.41
N ARG A 414 19.74 13.49 -9.69
CA ARG A 414 18.43 13.99 -10.13
C ARG A 414 17.48 12.85 -10.48
N MET A 415 16.22 13.08 -10.23
CA MET A 415 15.12 12.24 -10.71
C MET A 415 14.37 13.00 -11.78
N VAL A 416 14.21 12.39 -12.96
CA VAL A 416 13.52 12.98 -14.11
C VAL A 416 12.22 12.23 -14.34
N ALA A 417 11.10 12.90 -14.13
CA ALA A 417 9.77 12.32 -14.38
C ALA A 417 9.63 11.91 -15.86
N LEU A 418 9.12 10.70 -16.11
CA LEU A 418 8.91 10.18 -17.46
C LEU A 418 7.62 10.71 -18.10
N ALA A 419 6.61 11.05 -17.30
CA ALA A 419 5.31 11.52 -17.77
C ALA A 419 4.82 12.77 -17.02
N PRO A 420 5.56 13.89 -16.99
CA PRO A 420 5.18 15.07 -16.20
C PRO A 420 3.87 15.72 -16.65
N SER A 421 3.50 15.58 -17.91
CA SER A 421 2.24 16.11 -18.47
C SER A 421 0.99 15.39 -17.98
N THR A 422 1.12 14.30 -17.21
CA THR A 422 -0.02 13.58 -16.65
C THR A 422 -0.58 14.25 -15.40
N ILE A 423 0.16 15.17 -14.77
CA ILE A 423 -0.37 16.00 -13.69
C ILE A 423 -1.34 17.00 -14.32
N PRO A 424 -2.61 17.02 -13.86
CA PRO A 424 -3.60 17.99 -14.36
C PRO A 424 -3.14 19.44 -14.18
N ALA A 425 -3.41 20.30 -15.16
CA ALA A 425 -3.03 21.70 -15.11
C ALA A 425 -3.72 22.48 -13.95
N ASP A 426 -4.87 21.98 -13.50
CA ASP A 426 -5.63 22.52 -12.36
C ASP A 426 -5.22 21.93 -11.01
N PHE A 427 -4.22 21.05 -10.97
CA PHE A 427 -3.68 20.48 -9.73
C PHE A 427 -2.92 21.56 -8.93
N PRO A 428 -3.30 21.82 -7.66
CA PRO A 428 -2.83 22.98 -6.92
C PRO A 428 -1.50 22.78 -6.18
N SER A 429 -0.48 22.20 -6.84
CA SER A 429 0.81 21.82 -6.22
C SER A 429 1.42 22.94 -5.36
N ALA A 430 1.41 24.19 -5.86
CA ALA A 430 1.99 25.33 -5.16
C ALA A 430 1.23 25.72 -3.87
N GLN A 431 -0.05 25.37 -3.75
CA GLN A 431 -0.89 25.67 -2.59
C GLN A 431 -0.82 24.60 -1.50
N LEU A 432 -0.27 23.42 -1.81
CA LEU A 432 -0.22 22.32 -0.85
C LEU A 432 0.65 22.65 0.35
N VAL A 433 0.18 22.24 1.52
CA VAL A 433 0.90 22.38 2.79
C VAL A 433 2.00 21.31 2.86
N VAL A 434 3.21 21.71 3.26
CA VAL A 434 4.28 20.78 3.58
C VAL A 434 4.13 20.34 5.03
N PRO A 435 3.83 19.06 5.32
CA PRO A 435 3.68 18.57 6.67
C PRO A 435 5.01 18.53 7.40
N ARG A 436 4.95 18.61 8.74
CA ARG A 436 6.13 18.54 9.63
C ARG A 436 6.04 17.30 10.49
N ALA A 437 7.15 16.59 10.64
CA ALA A 437 7.25 15.50 11.60
C ALA A 437 7.11 16.03 13.02
N VAL A 438 6.31 15.35 13.83
CA VAL A 438 6.14 15.62 15.27
C VAL A 438 6.16 14.33 16.05
N THR A 439 6.63 14.41 17.30
CA THR A 439 6.62 13.29 18.23
C THR A 439 6.06 13.73 19.57
N PHE A 440 5.40 12.83 20.24
CA PHE A 440 4.93 12.99 21.62
C PHE A 440 4.91 11.63 22.33
N ARG A 441 4.66 11.62 23.64
CA ARG A 441 4.65 10.37 24.39
C ARG A 441 3.23 9.99 24.80
N ALA A 442 2.89 8.73 24.59
CA ALA A 442 1.73 8.12 25.20
C ALA A 442 1.88 7.97 26.72
N ALA A 443 0.78 7.73 27.43
CA ALA A 443 0.77 7.63 28.88
C ALA A 443 1.66 6.51 29.45
N ASP A 444 1.95 5.50 28.66
CA ASP A 444 2.85 4.39 28.99
C ASP A 444 4.30 4.60 28.51
N GLY A 445 4.63 5.81 28.06
CA GLY A 445 5.98 6.23 27.69
C GLY A 445 6.39 5.93 26.24
N ILE A 446 5.57 5.22 25.47
CA ILE A 446 5.86 4.95 24.04
C ILE A 446 5.91 6.27 23.28
N VAL A 447 6.95 6.45 22.47
CA VAL A 447 7.06 7.58 21.54
C VAL A 447 6.12 7.33 20.38
N THR A 448 5.22 8.27 20.14
CA THR A 448 4.27 8.26 19.05
C THR A 448 4.69 9.28 18.01
N HIS A 449 4.53 8.96 16.75
CA HIS A 449 4.94 9.77 15.61
C HIS A 449 3.73 10.31 14.86
N GLY A 450 3.89 11.45 14.20
CA GLY A 450 2.85 12.02 13.36
C GLY A 450 3.36 13.09 12.42
N GLN A 451 2.53 13.44 11.45
CA GLN A 451 2.78 14.54 10.52
C GLN A 451 1.75 15.64 10.74
N LEU A 452 2.22 16.84 11.05
CA LEU A 452 1.40 18.01 11.37
C LEU A 452 1.28 18.91 10.15
N PHE A 453 0.06 19.14 9.70
CA PHE A 453 -0.29 20.11 8.66
C PHE A 453 -0.81 21.38 9.34
N LEU A 454 -0.17 22.51 9.06
CA LEU A 454 -0.64 23.83 9.52
C LEU A 454 -1.30 24.58 8.37
N PRO A 455 -2.44 25.25 8.60
CA PRO A 455 -3.10 26.04 7.57
C PRO A 455 -2.16 27.08 6.93
N PRO A 456 -2.30 27.42 5.63
CA PRO A 456 -1.44 28.42 4.97
C PRO A 456 -1.51 29.80 5.62
N ASP A 457 -2.67 30.17 6.16
CA ASP A 457 -2.93 31.40 6.90
C ASP A 457 -2.71 31.24 8.42
N TYR A 458 -1.80 30.33 8.79
CA TYR A 458 -1.48 30.08 10.18
C TYR A 458 -0.93 31.34 10.88
N ILE A 459 -1.59 31.71 11.97
CA ILE A 459 -1.16 32.79 12.86
C ILE A 459 -1.02 32.23 14.26
N THR A 460 0.14 32.38 14.86
CA THR A 460 0.41 31.90 16.23
C THR A 460 -0.60 32.49 17.21
N GLY A 461 -1.25 31.64 18.00
CA GLY A 461 -2.23 32.02 19.02
C GLY A 461 -3.69 32.16 18.53
N ALA A 462 -3.96 32.16 17.21
CA ALA A 462 -5.32 32.06 16.69
C ALA A 462 -5.85 30.63 16.86
N ARG A 463 -6.83 30.43 17.72
CA ARG A 463 -7.41 29.10 17.99
C ARG A 463 -8.21 28.58 16.81
N ARG A 464 -7.85 27.40 16.31
CA ARG A 464 -8.41 26.74 15.14
C ARG A 464 -9.02 25.38 15.50
N PRO A 465 -9.96 24.85 14.71
CA PRO A 465 -10.35 23.46 14.82
C PRO A 465 -9.14 22.57 14.50
N ALA A 466 -9.12 21.37 15.07
CA ALA A 466 -8.12 20.36 14.76
C ALA A 466 -8.77 19.04 14.35
N VAL A 467 -8.09 18.30 13.49
CA VAL A 467 -8.54 16.99 13.01
C VAL A 467 -7.40 15.99 13.11
N ILE A 468 -7.64 14.85 13.72
CA ILE A 468 -6.68 13.72 13.72
C ILE A 468 -7.13 12.71 12.66
N PHE A 469 -6.23 12.43 11.72
CA PHE A 469 -6.36 11.33 10.78
C PHE A 469 -5.74 10.06 11.34
N LEU A 470 -6.47 8.96 11.24
CA LEU A 470 -6.11 7.62 11.71
C LEU A 470 -6.09 6.67 10.51
N HIS A 471 -4.91 6.12 10.19
CA HIS A 471 -4.78 5.18 9.08
C HIS A 471 -5.41 3.81 9.42
N GLY A 472 -5.72 3.03 8.40
CA GLY A 472 -6.17 1.66 8.54
C GLY A 472 -5.03 0.65 8.67
N GLY A 473 -5.37 -0.59 8.69
CA GLY A 473 -4.41 -1.68 8.59
C GLY A 473 -4.22 -2.55 9.81
N SER A 474 -3.58 -2.26 10.84
CA SER A 474 -2.74 -1.22 11.44
C SER A 474 -1.32 -1.09 10.86
N ARG A 475 -0.82 -2.11 10.20
CA ARG A 475 0.55 -2.26 9.67
C ARG A 475 0.80 -1.33 8.48
N ARG A 476 0.72 -0.01 8.73
CA ARG A 476 0.96 1.06 7.77
C ARG A 476 1.79 2.16 8.42
N GLN A 477 2.39 3.00 7.60
CA GLN A 477 3.02 4.24 8.02
C GLN A 477 2.60 5.38 7.09
N MET A 478 2.18 6.48 7.67
CA MET A 478 1.98 7.74 6.95
C MET A 478 3.30 8.48 6.87
N LEU A 479 3.56 9.11 5.72
CA LEU A 479 4.84 9.71 5.36
C LEU A 479 4.72 11.23 5.17
N LEU A 480 5.84 11.92 5.06
CA LEU A 480 5.91 13.38 4.85
C LEU A 480 5.60 13.79 3.39
N GLY A 481 4.60 13.18 2.79
CA GLY A 481 4.18 13.44 1.43
C GLY A 481 3.07 12.49 0.97
N TRP A 482 2.77 12.52 -0.32
CA TRP A 482 1.81 11.62 -0.96
C TRP A 482 2.24 10.17 -0.75
N ASN A 483 1.35 9.36 -0.18
CA ASN A 483 1.65 8.00 0.20
C ASN A 483 1.77 7.07 -1.02
N TYR A 484 2.59 6.05 -0.90
CA TYR A 484 2.80 5.03 -1.94
C TYR A 484 1.68 3.97 -2.04
N SER A 485 0.69 4.02 -1.16
CA SER A 485 -0.54 3.23 -1.23
C SER A 485 -1.68 4.10 -1.77
N SER A 486 -2.46 3.60 -2.73
CA SER A 486 -3.57 4.33 -3.36
C SER A 486 -4.58 4.86 -2.35
N TYR A 487 -5.00 4.05 -1.37
CA TYR A 487 -5.92 4.46 -0.31
C TYR A 487 -5.42 5.70 0.45
N TYR A 488 -4.14 5.70 0.84
CA TYR A 488 -3.56 6.80 1.63
C TYR A 488 -3.08 7.97 0.77
N HIS A 489 -2.95 7.77 -0.53
CA HIS A 489 -2.84 8.85 -1.51
C HIS A 489 -4.12 9.71 -1.49
N HIS A 490 -5.30 9.10 -1.54
CA HIS A 490 -6.59 9.77 -1.36
C HIS A 490 -6.70 10.42 0.03
N ALA A 491 -6.29 9.74 1.09
CA ALA A 491 -6.30 10.29 2.45
C ALA A 491 -5.40 11.51 2.61
N TYR A 492 -4.26 11.54 1.92
CA TYR A 492 -3.38 12.72 1.91
C TYR A 492 -4.07 13.93 1.27
N ALA A 493 -4.81 13.73 0.16
CA ALA A 493 -5.63 14.79 -0.47
C ALA A 493 -6.67 15.37 0.50
N MET A 494 -7.35 14.49 1.26
CA MET A 494 -8.33 14.92 2.28
C MET A 494 -7.66 15.70 3.42
N ASN A 495 -6.49 15.27 3.91
CA ASN A 495 -5.73 15.99 4.93
C ASN A 495 -5.27 17.37 4.42
N GLN A 496 -4.85 17.47 3.16
CA GLN A 496 -4.56 18.75 2.50
C GLN A 496 -5.82 19.64 2.43
N ALA A 497 -6.96 19.06 2.03
CA ALA A 497 -8.23 19.79 1.94
C ALA A 497 -8.65 20.38 3.29
N LEU A 498 -8.52 19.64 4.38
CA LEU A 498 -8.82 20.11 5.74
C LEU A 498 -7.87 21.22 6.19
N ALA A 499 -6.56 21.07 5.93
CA ALA A 499 -5.57 22.08 6.28
C ALA A 499 -5.80 23.39 5.52
N LEU A 500 -6.07 23.31 4.21
CA LEU A 500 -6.40 24.49 3.37
C LEU A 500 -7.69 25.17 3.81
N ARG A 501 -8.61 24.44 4.45
CA ARG A 501 -9.85 24.96 5.05
C ARG A 501 -9.69 25.44 6.49
N GLY A 502 -8.46 25.56 6.96
CA GLY A 502 -8.12 26.21 8.23
C GLY A 502 -8.05 25.29 9.44
N ALA A 503 -8.13 23.98 9.29
CA ALA A 503 -7.90 23.05 10.39
C ALA A 503 -6.39 22.79 10.62
N VAL A 504 -6.00 22.61 11.87
CA VAL A 504 -4.73 21.96 12.22
C VAL A 504 -4.93 20.45 12.06
N VAL A 505 -4.22 19.80 11.14
CA VAL A 505 -4.40 18.36 10.87
C VAL A 505 -3.21 17.59 11.40
N LEU A 506 -3.45 16.55 12.18
CA LEU A 506 -2.44 15.61 12.65
C LEU A 506 -2.71 14.23 12.04
N GLN A 507 -1.81 13.81 11.17
CA GLN A 507 -1.78 12.46 10.63
C GLN A 507 -0.97 11.59 11.59
N LEU A 508 -1.63 10.64 12.26
CA LEU A 508 -1.05 9.88 13.37
C LEU A 508 -0.50 8.54 12.93
N ASN A 509 0.75 8.24 13.28
CA ASN A 509 1.34 6.92 13.24
C ASN A 509 1.31 6.33 14.66
N TYR A 510 0.32 5.51 14.95
CA TYR A 510 0.14 4.85 16.25
C TYR A 510 0.86 3.49 16.29
N ARG A 511 1.12 2.99 17.52
CA ARG A 511 1.71 1.64 17.71
C ARG A 511 0.94 0.59 16.93
N SER A 512 1.55 -0.53 16.64
CA SER A 512 1.14 -1.55 15.67
C SER A 512 1.32 -1.15 14.20
N GLY A 513 1.69 0.11 13.88
CA GLY A 513 2.16 0.53 12.57
C GLY A 513 3.58 0.03 12.25
N ILE A 514 4.01 0.23 11.00
CA ILE A 514 5.37 -0.12 10.50
C ILE A 514 6.27 1.12 10.46
N GLY A 515 7.55 0.92 10.16
CA GLY A 515 8.54 2.00 9.99
C GLY A 515 9.33 2.33 11.24
N TYR A 516 8.94 1.80 12.40
CA TYR A 516 9.52 2.11 13.71
C TYR A 516 10.07 0.87 14.44
N GLY A 517 10.31 -0.21 13.69
CA GLY A 517 10.84 -1.48 14.17
C GLY A 517 9.80 -2.39 14.85
N MET A 518 10.22 -3.64 15.14
CA MET A 518 9.38 -4.72 15.66
C MET A 518 8.70 -4.34 16.99
N ALA A 519 9.39 -3.67 17.89
CA ALA A 519 8.83 -3.36 19.22
C ALA A 519 7.59 -2.46 19.14
N PHE A 520 7.57 -1.55 18.16
CA PHE A 520 6.44 -0.67 17.87
C PHE A 520 5.35 -1.41 17.11
N ARG A 521 5.73 -2.15 16.07
CA ARG A 521 4.81 -2.92 15.22
C ARG A 521 4.12 -4.04 15.99
N GLU A 522 4.87 -4.80 16.79
CA GLU A 522 4.38 -5.90 17.62
C GLU A 522 4.10 -5.42 19.06
N ALA A 523 3.38 -4.30 19.19
CA ALA A 523 2.96 -3.76 20.48
C ALA A 523 2.06 -4.77 21.22
N ILE A 524 2.24 -4.88 22.53
CA ILE A 524 1.43 -5.80 23.34
C ILE A 524 0.02 -5.24 23.50
N GLY A 525 -0.99 -6.08 23.27
CA GLY A 525 -2.39 -5.78 23.52
C GLY A 525 -3.02 -4.83 22.51
N TYR A 526 -2.53 -4.81 21.25
CA TYR A 526 -3.17 -4.04 20.18
C TYR A 526 -4.42 -4.76 19.61
N GLY A 527 -5.28 -4.02 18.95
CA GLY A 527 -6.50 -4.53 18.33
C GLY A 527 -7.41 -5.27 19.33
N ALA A 528 -7.86 -6.46 18.92
CA ALA A 528 -8.76 -7.29 19.71
C ALA A 528 -8.17 -7.74 21.07
N THR A 529 -6.86 -7.65 21.27
CA THR A 529 -6.18 -8.12 22.47
C THR A 529 -5.99 -7.04 23.55
N GLY A 530 -6.64 -5.87 23.41
CA GLY A 530 -6.60 -4.81 24.42
C GLY A 530 -6.76 -3.38 23.90
N GLY A 531 -6.61 -3.14 22.60
CA GLY A 531 -6.76 -1.82 21.98
C GLY A 531 -5.79 -0.79 22.53
N THR A 532 -4.51 -1.16 22.75
CA THR A 532 -3.52 -0.29 23.41
C THR A 532 -3.09 0.90 22.55
N GLU A 533 -3.26 0.84 21.23
CA GLU A 533 -3.04 1.94 20.28
C GLU A 533 -3.99 3.13 20.53
N TYR A 534 -5.11 2.90 21.19
CA TYR A 534 -5.98 3.96 21.67
C TYR A 534 -5.24 4.94 22.62
N ARG A 535 -4.21 4.47 23.35
CA ARG A 535 -3.39 5.33 24.23
C ARG A 535 -2.63 6.39 23.42
N ASP A 536 -2.21 6.06 22.19
CA ASP A 536 -1.52 6.97 21.29
C ASP A 536 -2.50 8.03 20.75
N LEU A 537 -3.71 7.61 20.37
CA LEU A 537 -4.78 8.51 19.96
C LEU A 537 -5.14 9.50 21.10
N ALA A 538 -5.34 8.99 22.30
CA ALA A 538 -5.67 9.83 23.47
C ALA A 538 -4.52 10.81 23.80
N ALA A 539 -3.25 10.40 23.62
CA ALA A 539 -2.10 11.28 23.77
C ALA A 539 -2.06 12.35 22.67
N ALA A 540 -2.34 11.99 21.41
CA ALA A 540 -2.45 12.90 20.29
C ALA A 540 -3.52 13.98 20.52
N GLY A 541 -4.71 13.58 20.98
CA GLY A 541 -5.80 14.50 21.31
C GLY A 541 -5.41 15.47 22.42
N ARG A 542 -4.81 14.99 23.50
CA ARG A 542 -4.31 15.84 24.62
C ARG A 542 -3.18 16.76 24.17
N TRP A 543 -2.25 16.26 23.32
CA TRP A 543 -1.17 17.08 22.76
C TRP A 543 -1.71 18.21 21.90
N LEU A 544 -2.72 17.95 21.05
CA LEU A 544 -3.41 19.00 20.29
C LEU A 544 -4.15 19.98 21.18
N ALA A 545 -4.90 19.51 22.18
CA ALA A 545 -5.65 20.34 23.11
C ALA A 545 -4.76 21.31 23.95
N ALA A 546 -3.52 20.92 24.19
CA ALA A 546 -2.54 21.75 24.91
C ALA A 546 -1.86 22.81 24.02
N ARG A 547 -2.04 22.75 22.72
CA ARG A 547 -1.45 23.74 21.78
C ARG A 547 -2.18 25.09 21.86
N PRO A 548 -1.46 26.21 21.84
CA PRO A 548 -2.08 27.54 21.93
C PRO A 548 -2.91 27.91 20.67
N ASP A 549 -2.63 27.27 19.56
CA ASP A 549 -3.24 27.48 18.24
C ASP A 549 -4.42 26.53 17.96
N VAL A 550 -4.78 25.64 18.89
CA VAL A 550 -5.91 24.71 18.77
C VAL A 550 -7.03 25.09 19.74
N ASP A 551 -8.26 25.04 19.29
CA ASP A 551 -9.43 25.10 20.14
C ASP A 551 -9.71 23.70 20.72
N PRO A 552 -9.51 23.46 22.02
CA PRO A 552 -9.68 22.16 22.61
C PRO A 552 -11.12 21.64 22.60
N LYS A 553 -12.10 22.47 22.27
CA LYS A 553 -13.49 22.07 22.11
C LYS A 553 -13.86 21.66 20.68
N ARG A 554 -12.94 21.82 19.73
CA ARG A 554 -13.14 21.55 18.32
C ARG A 554 -12.08 20.63 17.74
N ILE A 555 -11.86 19.49 18.42
CA ILE A 555 -10.96 18.43 17.97
C ILE A 555 -11.82 17.28 17.46
N ALA A 556 -11.66 16.94 16.18
CA ALA A 556 -12.41 15.88 15.51
C ALA A 556 -11.48 14.75 15.04
N LEU A 557 -12.08 13.62 14.69
CA LEU A 557 -11.39 12.42 14.25
C LEU A 557 -11.89 12.02 12.85
N TRP A 558 -11.02 11.43 12.03
CA TRP A 558 -11.44 10.68 10.87
C TRP A 558 -10.48 9.55 10.54
N GLY A 559 -11.00 8.50 9.94
CA GLY A 559 -10.20 7.40 9.47
C GLY A 559 -11.03 6.29 8.86
N GLY A 560 -10.36 5.39 8.14
CA GLY A 560 -11.01 4.24 7.53
C GLY A 560 -10.48 2.92 8.06
N SER A 561 -11.33 1.86 8.03
CA SER A 561 -10.97 0.52 8.45
C SER A 561 -10.54 0.49 9.93
N TYR A 562 -9.33 0.07 10.22
CA TYR A 562 -8.74 0.18 11.56
C TYR A 562 -8.72 1.64 12.06
N GLY A 563 -8.56 2.63 11.18
CA GLY A 563 -8.68 4.05 11.51
C GLY A 563 -10.11 4.47 11.88
N GLY A 564 -11.13 3.87 11.24
CA GLY A 564 -12.53 4.00 11.61
C GLY A 564 -12.79 3.40 13.00
N TYR A 565 -12.24 2.21 13.28
CA TYR A 565 -12.23 1.61 14.61
C TYR A 565 -11.67 2.57 15.67
N LEU A 566 -10.50 3.17 15.43
CA LEU A 566 -9.90 4.13 16.37
C LEU A 566 -10.69 5.43 16.47
N THR A 567 -11.32 5.91 15.38
CA THR A 567 -12.25 7.03 15.40
C THR A 567 -13.41 6.73 16.36
N ALA A 568 -14.06 5.59 16.18
CA ALA A 568 -15.14 5.15 17.06
C ALA A 568 -14.68 4.96 18.52
N MET A 569 -13.47 4.41 18.73
CA MET A 569 -12.87 4.29 20.06
C MET A 569 -12.66 5.64 20.73
N GLY A 570 -12.18 6.64 20.00
CA GLY A 570 -12.01 8.01 20.50
C GLY A 570 -13.33 8.63 20.95
N LEU A 571 -14.36 8.56 20.09
CA LEU A 571 -15.68 9.15 20.33
C LEU A 571 -16.43 8.49 21.50
N THR A 572 -16.18 7.20 21.73
CA THR A 572 -16.84 6.49 22.83
C THR A 572 -16.07 6.53 24.17
N ARG A 573 -14.72 6.53 24.14
CA ARG A 573 -13.89 6.46 25.35
C ARG A 573 -13.51 7.83 25.93
N ASP A 574 -13.32 8.84 25.06
CA ASP A 574 -13.01 10.23 25.47
C ASP A 574 -14.04 11.24 24.88
N PRO A 575 -15.34 11.12 25.22
CA PRO A 575 -16.40 11.96 24.65
C PRO A 575 -16.30 13.45 25.06
N GLN A 576 -15.38 13.81 25.92
CA GLN A 576 -15.09 15.19 26.32
C GLN A 576 -13.92 15.77 25.51
N LEU A 577 -13.09 14.94 24.89
CA LEU A 577 -11.92 15.36 24.14
C LEU A 577 -12.23 15.51 22.65
N PHE A 578 -13.11 14.67 22.11
CA PHE A 578 -13.42 14.63 20.69
C PHE A 578 -14.86 15.06 20.40
N SER A 579 -15.03 16.06 19.55
CA SER A 579 -16.29 16.76 19.32
C SER A 579 -17.08 16.28 18.10
N ALA A 580 -16.45 15.56 17.16
CA ALA A 580 -17.08 15.00 15.96
C ALA A 580 -16.22 13.90 15.35
N GLY A 581 -16.78 13.03 14.50
CA GLY A 581 -16.01 12.03 13.78
C GLY A 581 -16.55 11.67 12.42
N VAL A 582 -15.65 11.25 11.51
CA VAL A 582 -15.99 10.60 10.25
C VAL A 582 -15.39 9.20 10.27
N ASP A 583 -16.25 8.21 10.27
CA ASP A 583 -15.91 6.79 10.35
C ASP A 583 -16.18 6.15 9.00
N ILE A 584 -15.13 5.76 8.31
CA ILE A 584 -15.22 5.10 7.02
C ILE A 584 -14.98 3.60 7.23
N HIS A 585 -16.02 2.77 7.06
CA HIS A 585 -15.98 1.30 7.17
C HIS A 585 -15.16 0.78 8.36
N GLY A 586 -15.36 1.35 9.56
CA GLY A 586 -14.65 0.96 10.77
C GLY A 586 -15.10 -0.38 11.35
N VAL A 587 -14.20 -1.05 12.10
CA VAL A 587 -14.54 -2.23 12.91
C VAL A 587 -15.13 -1.77 14.25
N HIS A 588 -16.28 -2.32 14.63
CA HIS A 588 -16.98 -1.90 15.85
C HIS A 588 -17.17 -3.04 16.86
N ASP A 589 -17.07 -4.30 16.40
CA ASP A 589 -16.98 -5.51 17.24
C ASP A 589 -15.88 -6.44 16.70
N TRP A 590 -14.78 -6.57 17.44
CA TRP A 590 -13.68 -7.43 17.02
C TRP A 590 -14.06 -8.90 16.85
N ASN A 591 -15.10 -9.40 17.52
CA ASN A 591 -15.55 -10.78 17.26
C ASN A 591 -16.07 -10.96 15.82
N VAL A 592 -16.76 -9.94 15.28
CA VAL A 592 -17.17 -9.92 13.86
C VAL A 592 -15.95 -9.78 12.96
N GLY A 593 -15.05 -8.85 13.28
CA GLY A 593 -13.80 -8.63 12.52
C GLY A 593 -12.93 -9.89 12.46
N ILE A 594 -12.69 -10.56 13.60
CA ILE A 594 -11.90 -11.81 13.66
C ILE A 594 -12.55 -12.89 12.78
N ALA A 595 -13.86 -13.10 12.87
CA ALA A 595 -14.57 -14.12 12.08
C ALA A 595 -14.51 -13.87 10.56
N THR A 596 -14.23 -12.64 10.13
CA THR A 596 -14.01 -12.32 8.71
C THR A 596 -12.70 -12.91 8.19
N PHE A 597 -11.63 -12.80 8.96
CA PHE A 597 -10.29 -13.25 8.58
C PHE A 597 -9.97 -14.70 9.00
N LEU A 598 -10.58 -15.15 10.10
CA LEU A 598 -10.49 -16.52 10.61
C LEU A 598 -11.88 -17.17 10.58
N PRO A 599 -12.31 -17.79 9.46
CA PRO A 599 -13.66 -18.34 9.32
C PRO A 599 -14.02 -19.40 10.35
N ASP A 600 -13.03 -20.10 10.89
CA ASP A 600 -13.20 -21.14 11.92
C ASP A 600 -13.23 -20.54 13.34
N TYR A 601 -13.16 -19.21 13.48
CA TYR A 601 -13.26 -18.56 14.78
C TYR A 601 -14.63 -18.78 15.40
N ASN A 602 -14.63 -19.38 16.60
CA ASN A 602 -15.83 -19.59 17.39
C ASN A 602 -15.67 -18.97 18.78
N PRO A 603 -16.39 -17.87 19.08
CA PRO A 603 -16.30 -17.21 20.38
C PRO A 603 -16.61 -18.11 21.59
N LEU A 604 -17.35 -19.22 21.38
CA LEU A 604 -17.69 -20.16 22.44
C LEU A 604 -16.54 -21.12 22.81
N GLU A 605 -15.56 -21.29 21.95
CA GLU A 605 -14.37 -22.12 22.22
C GLU A 605 -13.33 -21.41 23.08
N ASP A 606 -13.25 -20.08 22.97
CA ASP A 606 -12.41 -19.23 23.84
C ASP A 606 -13.20 -18.02 24.35
N PRO A 607 -14.08 -18.19 25.33
CA PRO A 607 -14.91 -17.11 25.84
C PRO A 607 -14.11 -15.96 26.48
N ALA A 608 -12.91 -16.24 26.99
CA ALA A 608 -12.06 -15.20 27.59
C ALA A 608 -11.48 -14.28 26.50
N ALA A 609 -10.96 -14.86 25.41
CA ALA A 609 -10.49 -14.10 24.25
C ALA A 609 -11.64 -13.32 23.60
N ALA A 610 -12.81 -13.93 23.44
CA ALA A 610 -13.99 -13.26 22.88
C ALA A 610 -14.46 -12.09 23.75
N ALA A 611 -14.47 -12.24 25.06
CA ALA A 611 -14.80 -11.16 26.00
C ALA A 611 -13.77 -10.01 25.94
N LEU A 612 -12.47 -10.34 25.81
CA LEU A 612 -11.41 -9.34 25.64
C LEU A 612 -11.56 -8.61 24.30
N ALA A 613 -11.84 -9.33 23.20
CA ALA A 613 -12.09 -8.77 21.87
C ALA A 613 -13.26 -7.78 21.91
N PHE A 614 -14.39 -8.15 22.52
CA PHE A 614 -15.51 -7.24 22.69
C PHE A 614 -15.16 -6.03 23.55
N LYS A 615 -14.47 -6.23 24.68
CA LYS A 615 -13.99 -5.14 25.57
C LYS A 615 -13.05 -4.17 24.84
N SER A 616 -12.32 -4.65 23.85
CA SER A 616 -11.40 -3.86 23.02
C SER A 616 -12.14 -3.14 21.86
N SER A 617 -13.45 -3.34 21.73
CA SER A 617 -14.28 -2.81 20.66
C SER A 617 -15.02 -1.54 21.07
N PRO A 618 -15.33 -0.61 20.14
CA PRO A 618 -16.16 0.57 20.38
C PRO A 618 -17.54 0.25 20.96
N LEU A 619 -18.19 -0.80 20.49
CA LEU A 619 -19.53 -1.19 20.96
C LEU A 619 -19.57 -1.52 22.44
N SER A 620 -18.45 -1.94 23.05
CA SER A 620 -18.38 -2.23 24.50
C SER A 620 -18.66 -1.00 25.36
N THR A 621 -18.32 0.19 24.86
CA THR A 621 -18.48 1.48 25.58
C THR A 621 -19.39 2.45 24.85
N VAL A 622 -20.14 2.01 23.85
CA VAL A 622 -20.99 2.84 22.96
C VAL A 622 -21.96 3.76 23.74
N LYS A 623 -22.40 3.36 24.93
CA LYS A 623 -23.28 4.17 25.82
C LYS A 623 -22.69 5.52 26.21
N SER A 624 -21.37 5.69 26.17
CA SER A 624 -20.69 6.95 26.47
C SER A 624 -20.61 7.92 25.28
N TRP A 625 -20.94 7.46 24.10
CA TRP A 625 -20.84 8.25 22.86
C TRP A 625 -21.86 9.40 22.84
N LYS A 626 -21.38 10.62 22.56
CA LYS A 626 -22.19 11.83 22.51
C LYS A 626 -22.01 12.65 21.23
N ALA A 627 -20.82 12.63 20.68
CA ALA A 627 -20.45 13.45 19.52
C ALA A 627 -21.18 13.02 18.25
N PRO A 628 -21.53 13.94 17.34
CA PRO A 628 -22.06 13.58 16.02
C PRO A 628 -21.04 12.79 15.22
N VAL A 629 -21.54 11.90 14.36
CA VAL A 629 -20.69 11.07 13.49
C VAL A 629 -21.31 10.93 12.10
N LEU A 630 -20.43 11.00 11.08
CA LEU A 630 -20.75 10.58 9.72
C LEU A 630 -20.13 9.19 9.51
N VAL A 631 -20.95 8.20 9.17
CA VAL A 631 -20.54 6.83 8.86
C VAL A 631 -20.62 6.60 7.37
N ILE A 632 -19.53 6.14 6.75
CA ILE A 632 -19.41 5.91 5.30
C ILE A 632 -19.02 4.45 5.06
N HIS A 633 -19.71 3.73 4.16
CA HIS A 633 -19.39 2.33 3.88
C HIS A 633 -19.83 1.90 2.47
N GLY A 634 -19.03 1.04 1.82
CA GLY A 634 -19.45 0.27 0.65
C GLY A 634 -20.07 -1.07 1.06
N ASP A 635 -21.16 -1.50 0.46
CA ASP A 635 -21.88 -2.68 0.97
C ASP A 635 -21.30 -4.04 0.48
N ASP A 636 -20.45 -4.05 -0.58
CA ASP A 636 -19.62 -5.23 -0.96
C ASP A 636 -18.27 -5.23 -0.23
N ASP A 637 -18.17 -4.58 0.93
CA ASP A 637 -16.94 -4.61 1.71
C ASP A 637 -16.61 -6.02 2.21
N ARG A 638 -15.48 -6.55 1.73
CA ARG A 638 -15.00 -7.93 1.96
C ARG A 638 -14.01 -8.04 3.10
N ASN A 639 -13.57 -6.88 3.64
CA ASN A 639 -12.61 -6.79 4.74
C ASN A 639 -13.30 -6.46 6.06
N VAL A 640 -14.15 -5.43 6.06
CA VAL A 640 -14.98 -5.05 7.19
C VAL A 640 -16.43 -5.20 6.77
N ARG A 641 -17.09 -6.23 7.27
CA ARG A 641 -18.44 -6.57 6.85
C ARG A 641 -19.42 -5.42 7.14
N PHE A 642 -20.33 -5.14 6.23
CA PHE A 642 -21.31 -4.07 6.33
C PHE A 642 -22.17 -4.12 7.62
N ILE A 643 -22.32 -5.31 8.22
CA ILE A 643 -23.02 -5.51 9.51
C ILE A 643 -22.36 -4.71 10.66
N GLU A 644 -21.06 -4.41 10.59
CA GLU A 644 -20.38 -3.57 11.58
C GLU A 644 -21.00 -2.18 11.65
N THR A 645 -21.20 -1.54 10.49
CA THR A 645 -21.91 -0.25 10.38
C THR A 645 -23.35 -0.34 10.82
N GLN A 646 -24.09 -1.38 10.37
CA GLN A 646 -25.50 -1.53 10.75
C GLN A 646 -25.67 -1.61 12.28
N THR A 647 -24.81 -2.38 12.95
CA THR A 647 -24.83 -2.57 14.40
C THR A 647 -24.50 -1.28 15.16
N LEU A 648 -23.45 -0.55 14.73
CA LEU A 648 -23.07 0.73 15.32
C LEU A 648 -24.21 1.75 15.18
N VAL A 649 -24.72 1.94 13.96
CA VAL A 649 -25.77 2.92 13.68
C VAL A 649 -27.05 2.63 14.50
N ALA A 650 -27.45 1.36 14.61
CA ALA A 650 -28.58 0.97 15.43
C ALA A 650 -28.38 1.32 16.92
N ALA A 651 -27.17 1.07 17.44
CA ALA A 651 -26.82 1.39 18.83
C ALA A 651 -26.83 2.91 19.09
N LEU A 652 -26.27 3.70 18.19
CA LEU A 652 -26.21 5.16 18.32
C LEU A 652 -27.59 5.82 18.20
N ARG A 653 -28.42 5.38 17.24
CA ARG A 653 -29.80 5.85 17.10
C ARG A 653 -30.63 5.58 18.36
N LYS A 654 -30.46 4.41 18.98
CA LYS A 654 -31.15 4.07 20.24
C LYS A 654 -30.79 5.04 21.38
N GLN A 655 -29.63 5.69 21.31
CA GLN A 655 -29.17 6.64 22.31
C GLN A 655 -29.46 8.09 21.96
N GLY A 656 -30.05 8.36 20.78
CA GLY A 656 -30.32 9.70 20.28
C GLY A 656 -29.07 10.45 19.81
N VAL A 657 -27.97 9.75 19.53
CA VAL A 657 -26.77 10.36 18.93
C VAL A 657 -27.07 10.76 17.49
N HIS A 658 -26.61 11.94 17.08
CA HIS A 658 -26.72 12.38 15.70
C HIS A 658 -25.79 11.57 14.79
N VAL A 659 -26.40 10.78 13.89
CA VAL A 659 -25.69 9.92 12.93
C VAL A 659 -26.12 10.26 11.53
N GLU A 660 -25.15 10.67 10.71
CA GLU A 660 -25.29 10.77 9.25
C GLU A 660 -24.72 9.50 8.61
N GLN A 661 -25.26 9.10 7.46
CA GLN A 661 -24.84 7.88 6.76
C GLN A 661 -24.67 8.15 5.27
N LEU A 662 -23.62 7.60 4.70
CA LEU A 662 -23.38 7.56 3.26
C LEU A 662 -23.00 6.12 2.90
N VAL A 663 -23.82 5.46 2.08
CA VAL A 663 -23.59 4.09 1.63
C VAL A 663 -23.38 4.09 0.13
N PHE A 664 -22.35 3.38 -0.32
CA PHE A 664 -22.05 3.18 -1.73
C PHE A 664 -22.39 1.73 -2.11
N PRO A 665 -23.46 1.49 -2.88
CA PRO A 665 -23.78 0.16 -3.38
C PRO A 665 -22.64 -0.42 -4.23
N ASP A 666 -22.38 -1.72 -4.06
CA ASP A 666 -21.39 -2.50 -4.83
C ASP A 666 -19.92 -2.05 -4.69
N GLU A 667 -19.63 -1.03 -3.85
CA GLU A 667 -18.24 -0.65 -3.54
C GLU A 667 -17.64 -1.56 -2.49
N ILE A 668 -16.35 -1.90 -2.71
CA ILE A 668 -15.55 -2.70 -1.78
C ILE A 668 -14.82 -1.82 -0.76
N HIS A 669 -14.02 -2.44 0.10
CA HIS A 669 -13.28 -1.78 1.19
C HIS A 669 -12.43 -0.58 0.75
N SER A 670 -11.77 -0.63 -0.39
CA SER A 670 -10.94 0.47 -0.93
C SER A 670 -11.65 1.08 -2.14
N PHE A 671 -12.73 1.80 -1.95
CA PHE A 671 -13.57 2.30 -3.03
C PHE A 671 -12.84 2.33 -4.39
N LEU A 672 -13.38 1.63 -5.35
CA LEU A 672 -12.75 1.45 -6.65
C LEU A 672 -12.94 2.65 -7.56
N ARG A 673 -14.08 3.35 -7.40
CA ARG A 673 -14.41 4.52 -8.22
C ARG A 673 -13.89 5.81 -7.59
N HIS A 674 -13.33 6.67 -8.43
CA HIS A 674 -12.97 8.02 -8.03
C HIS A 674 -14.21 8.84 -7.60
N ALA A 675 -15.33 8.64 -8.28
CA ALA A 675 -16.60 9.27 -7.91
C ALA A 675 -17.03 8.95 -6.47
N SER A 676 -16.79 7.72 -5.99
CA SER A 676 -17.09 7.30 -4.62
C SER A 676 -16.18 8.00 -3.60
N TRP A 677 -14.87 8.13 -3.89
CA TRP A 677 -13.95 8.92 -3.07
C TRP A 677 -14.34 10.39 -3.01
N GLN A 678 -14.69 10.99 -4.15
CA GLN A 678 -15.18 12.38 -4.22
C GLN A 678 -16.44 12.58 -3.38
N GLY A 679 -17.42 11.67 -3.49
CA GLY A 679 -18.64 11.71 -2.68
C GLY A 679 -18.37 11.60 -1.18
N ALA A 680 -17.53 10.65 -0.78
CA ALA A 680 -17.14 10.42 0.60
C ALA A 680 -16.45 11.65 1.21
N TYR A 681 -15.48 12.23 0.52
CA TYR A 681 -14.72 13.36 1.04
C TYR A 681 -15.50 14.68 1.00
N THR A 682 -16.35 14.88 0.00
CA THR A 682 -17.26 16.02 -0.01
C THR A 682 -18.19 16.00 1.21
N ALA A 683 -18.84 14.84 1.46
CA ALA A 683 -19.70 14.69 2.63
C ALA A 683 -18.93 14.88 3.95
N ALA A 684 -17.69 14.39 4.04
CA ALA A 684 -16.84 14.56 5.21
C ALA A 684 -16.44 16.03 5.45
N LEU A 685 -16.07 16.77 4.40
CA LEU A 685 -15.74 18.20 4.50
C LEU A 685 -16.96 19.03 4.93
N ASP A 686 -18.12 18.78 4.35
CA ASP A 686 -19.37 19.44 4.72
C ASP A 686 -19.78 19.11 6.17
N PHE A 687 -19.58 17.88 6.60
CA PHE A 687 -19.82 17.47 7.98
C PHE A 687 -18.90 18.21 8.96
N PHE A 688 -17.60 18.31 8.68
CA PHE A 688 -16.66 19.06 9.51
C PHE A 688 -16.92 20.58 9.50
N ALA A 689 -17.34 21.15 8.37
CA ALA A 689 -17.73 22.56 8.32
C ALA A 689 -18.89 22.87 9.29
N ARG A 690 -19.90 21.98 9.35
CA ARG A 690 -21.07 22.12 10.23
C ARG A 690 -20.79 21.82 11.69
N THR A 691 -19.89 20.88 11.99
CA THR A 691 -19.67 20.36 13.36
C THR A 691 -18.53 21.04 14.09
N ILE A 692 -17.42 21.35 13.43
CA ILE A 692 -16.24 21.95 14.05
C ILE A 692 -15.85 23.31 13.43
N GLY A 693 -16.58 23.79 12.42
CA GLY A 693 -16.41 25.13 11.83
C GLY A 693 -15.12 25.25 11.00
N THR A 694 -14.77 24.23 10.21
CA THR A 694 -13.82 24.42 9.11
C THR A 694 -14.45 25.29 8.02
N ARG A 695 -13.65 25.96 7.21
CA ARG A 695 -14.18 26.68 6.05
C ARG A 695 -14.82 25.70 5.06
N PRO A 696 -15.92 26.06 4.42
CA PRO A 696 -16.60 25.19 3.45
C PRO A 696 -15.76 24.97 2.17
#